data_14f506848bf301f9217f25e623f6dd02
#
_entry.id   14f506848bf301f9217f25e623f6dd02
#
_cell.length_a   1.000
_cell.length_b   1.000
_cell.length_c   1.000
_cell.angle_alpha   90.00
_cell.angle_beta   90.00
_cell.angle_gamma   90.00
#
_symmetry.space_group_name_H-M   'P 1'
#
loop_
_entity.id
_entity.type
_entity.pdbx_description
1 polymer ?
#
loop_
_entity_poly.entity_id
_entity_poly.type
_entity_poly.pdbx_seq_one_letter_code
_entity_poly.pdbx_strand_id
1 'polypeptide(L)'
;MQIRKQHLLLLALILIYCAWAVTPVHAHALLLHSNPASNAVLAQAPAQVELFFSEPVEANLSTVSVLDSNGKSVDLGDMRVDPNDPTRMTVSLGSLLDGVYTVAWKAISAIDGHLTSGSFPFAIGNESSTVLAGQSQKINSQLPLSALVSKWLIFASLALLVGQASYNILIWNPALKIAGETLPSEISSPPVWVKILQIALMGLLIGVVLGILSEAGQATGSELAWPWSPETSRVVIDTRLGIIWFVRIGLALLYLWLLKSRPAGWKFWAGFGTGLVLLLSISLTAHAATQAHPLLPVLSDWIHLIGMCFWFGGLVYLLVGLHAIRKLEDVTRTKLTSHIVEGFSLMGLASVGAIGVTGLYAAYLRVGSLTALYTSIYGDTLLVKQVFVGLLLLLAAFNLLFIAPRLKKARLEGISDAPLVGHFGTTVVAEVILAALLLATVSVLTYLPPAKVIPPITDLNASKKVDDLHVELTISPGTVGQNTFTLRLISNGEPVRTVKEALLRFIPAQSNVAPSEVQLIGQGDGSYSSKGSFLSLPGNWQVQAVVRRVDKFDAFANFNFSVSPPGASRENTATQNLAGGIILLTGLLFALAMFSLKSSPIVRFGITGILTLVMLAAGLFYLTRPVVSANSQANPIAPDQKSIAAGKALYTAHCVVCHGELGKGDGPLGQTLIPRPADLSVHAVPGVHTDEQLFEWISDGFPGSAMPAWQSSLSDTDRWNLVNFIRTLAPNTNP
;
A
#
# COMPACT_ATOMS: atom_id res chain seq x y z
N MET A 1 47.57 8.64 1.44
CA MET A 1 46.52 9.00 2.41
C MET A 1 45.70 10.23 2.00
N GLN A 2 46.25 11.22 1.26
CA GLN A 2 45.53 12.40 0.78
C GLN A 2 44.46 12.10 -0.28
N ILE A 3 44.69 11.20 -1.20
CA ILE A 3 43.71 10.83 -2.26
C ILE A 3 42.41 10.24 -1.67
N ARG A 4 42.49 9.52 -0.54
CA ARG A 4 41.28 8.95 0.12
C ARG A 4 40.35 10.02 0.74
N LYS A 5 40.92 11.12 1.26
CA LYS A 5 40.11 12.21 1.86
C LYS A 5 39.35 13.02 0.80
N GLN A 6 39.96 13.25 -0.37
CA GLN A 6 39.31 13.98 -1.47
C GLN A 6 38.13 13.23 -2.08
N HIS A 7 38.22 11.89 -2.23
CA HIS A 7 37.10 11.07 -2.73
C HIS A 7 35.94 10.98 -1.75
N LEU A 8 36.24 10.91 -0.44
CA LEU A 8 35.21 10.98 0.61
C LEU A 8 34.53 12.35 0.66
N LEU A 9 35.29 13.43 0.46
CA LEU A 9 34.76 14.79 0.39
C LEU A 9 33.87 14.98 -0.84
N LEU A 10 34.30 14.46 -2.01
CA LEU A 10 33.51 14.50 -3.24
C LEU A 10 32.21 13.70 -3.10
N LEU A 11 32.27 12.51 -2.51
CA LEU A 11 31.09 11.70 -2.21
C LEU A 11 30.13 12.42 -1.24
N ALA A 12 30.66 13.05 -0.19
CA ALA A 12 29.88 13.84 0.75
C ALA A 12 29.22 15.06 0.07
N LEU A 13 29.92 15.75 -0.83
CA LEU A 13 29.37 16.88 -1.59
C LEU A 13 28.28 16.44 -2.56
N ILE A 14 28.44 15.31 -3.24
CA ILE A 14 27.39 14.72 -4.11
C ILE A 14 26.18 14.34 -3.26
N LEU A 15 26.37 13.73 -2.08
CA LEU A 15 25.30 13.37 -1.17
C LEU A 15 24.54 14.60 -0.65
N ILE A 16 25.26 15.68 -0.30
CA ILE A 16 24.67 16.95 0.15
C ILE A 16 23.91 17.61 -1.01
N TYR A 17 24.44 17.62 -2.22
CA TYR A 17 23.79 18.20 -3.41
C TYR A 17 22.50 17.43 -3.78
N CYS A 18 22.54 16.08 -3.75
CA CYS A 18 21.35 15.24 -3.98
C CYS A 18 20.27 15.45 -2.90
N ALA A 19 20.66 15.65 -1.64
CA ALA A 19 19.73 15.91 -0.55
C ALA A 19 19.10 17.33 -0.61
N TRP A 20 19.79 18.30 -1.22
CA TRP A 20 19.29 19.68 -1.36
C TRP A 20 18.26 19.84 -2.49
N ALA A 21 18.23 18.90 -3.43
CA ALA A 21 17.34 18.94 -4.60
C ALA A 21 15.91 18.39 -4.31
N VAL A 22 15.59 18.04 -3.07
CA VAL A 22 14.31 17.42 -2.71
C VAL A 22 13.36 18.45 -2.09
N THR A 23 12.27 18.76 -2.80
CA THR A 23 11.15 19.58 -2.27
C THR A 23 10.21 18.72 -1.41
N PRO A 24 9.57 19.28 -0.36
CA PRO A 24 8.71 18.53 0.54
C PRO A 24 7.36 18.22 -0.08
N VAL A 25 6.92 16.95 -0.06
CA VAL A 25 5.58 16.52 -0.51
C VAL A 25 5.13 15.25 0.22
N HIS A 26 3.81 15.02 0.29
CA HIS A 26 3.19 13.86 0.94
C HIS A 26 3.24 12.63 0.02
N ALA A 27 3.22 11.42 0.58
CA ALA A 27 3.30 10.19 -0.20
C ALA A 27 1.91 9.73 -0.68
N HIS A 28 1.69 9.60 -1.98
CA HIS A 28 0.48 9.33 -2.75
C HIS A 28 -0.33 10.59 -3.10
N ALA A 29 -0.64 10.74 -4.38
CA ALA A 29 -1.48 11.81 -4.89
C ALA A 29 -2.96 11.56 -4.52
N LEU A 30 -3.31 11.76 -3.24
CA LEU A 30 -4.69 11.66 -2.77
C LEU A 30 -5.45 12.94 -3.11
N LEU A 31 -6.67 12.82 -3.63
CA LEU A 31 -7.53 13.96 -3.84
C LEU A 31 -7.91 14.57 -2.48
N LEU A 32 -7.47 15.79 -2.22
CA LEU A 32 -7.76 16.52 -0.98
C LEU A 32 -9.09 17.25 -1.08
N HIS A 33 -9.33 17.94 -2.20
CA HIS A 33 -10.57 18.65 -2.48
C HIS A 33 -10.71 18.90 -3.99
N SER A 34 -11.90 19.31 -4.40
CA SER A 34 -12.22 19.63 -5.79
C SER A 34 -13.12 20.85 -5.88
N ASN A 35 -13.13 21.49 -7.04
CA ASN A 35 -14.07 22.54 -7.40
C ASN A 35 -14.62 22.26 -8.82
N PRO A 36 -15.92 21.92 -8.99
CA PRO A 36 -16.94 21.78 -7.93
C PRO A 36 -16.59 20.73 -6.88
N ALA A 37 -17.07 20.95 -5.66
CA ALA A 37 -16.93 19.94 -4.60
C ALA A 37 -17.78 18.69 -4.92
N SER A 38 -17.38 17.55 -4.36
CA SER A 38 -18.19 16.33 -4.43
C SER A 38 -19.60 16.59 -3.88
N ASN A 39 -20.63 16.17 -4.63
CA ASN A 39 -22.03 16.40 -4.37
C ASN A 39 -22.47 17.87 -4.32
N ALA A 40 -21.70 18.79 -4.88
CA ALA A 40 -22.14 20.18 -5.00
C ALA A 40 -23.37 20.30 -5.93
N VAL A 41 -24.32 21.14 -5.54
CA VAL A 41 -25.43 21.57 -6.38
C VAL A 41 -25.20 23.02 -6.75
N LEU A 42 -24.98 23.29 -8.04
CA LEU A 42 -24.61 24.58 -8.57
C LEU A 42 -25.81 25.23 -9.25
N ALA A 43 -25.99 26.54 -9.04
CA ALA A 43 -27.01 27.31 -9.75
C ALA A 43 -26.63 27.59 -11.21
N GLN A 44 -25.32 27.52 -11.56
CA GLN A 44 -24.80 27.77 -12.90
C GLN A 44 -23.68 26.77 -13.20
N ALA A 45 -23.53 26.44 -14.47
CA ALA A 45 -22.47 25.57 -14.95
C ALA A 45 -21.09 26.16 -14.64
N PRO A 46 -20.16 25.37 -14.05
CA PRO A 46 -18.78 25.82 -13.86
C PRO A 46 -18.03 25.80 -15.19
N ALA A 47 -17.08 26.71 -15.38
CA ALA A 47 -16.25 26.75 -16.60
C ALA A 47 -15.22 25.63 -16.65
N GLN A 48 -14.81 25.09 -15.50
CA GLN A 48 -13.79 24.04 -15.38
C GLN A 48 -14.00 23.24 -14.11
N VAL A 49 -13.39 22.04 -14.07
CA VAL A 49 -13.21 21.25 -12.85
C VAL A 49 -11.77 21.38 -12.41
N GLU A 50 -11.57 21.60 -11.12
CA GLU A 50 -10.27 21.67 -10.47
C GLU A 50 -10.15 20.56 -9.41
N LEU A 51 -9.04 19.85 -9.44
CA LEU A 51 -8.74 18.78 -8.50
C LEU A 51 -7.42 19.10 -7.80
N PHE A 52 -7.40 19.05 -6.48
CA PHE A 52 -6.23 19.36 -5.65
C PHE A 52 -5.78 18.10 -4.92
N PHE A 53 -4.54 17.71 -5.16
CA PHE A 53 -3.95 16.49 -4.64
C PHE A 53 -2.98 16.78 -3.50
N SER A 54 -2.69 15.74 -2.70
CA SER A 54 -1.75 15.83 -1.58
C SER A 54 -0.29 15.97 -2.01
N GLU A 55 0.00 15.72 -3.31
CA GLU A 55 1.35 15.78 -3.88
C GLU A 55 1.31 16.06 -5.40
N PRO A 56 2.45 16.47 -6.00
CA PRO A 56 2.55 16.68 -7.43
C PRO A 56 2.10 15.48 -8.25
N VAL A 57 1.37 15.76 -9.31
CA VAL A 57 0.79 14.79 -10.22
C VAL A 57 1.54 14.80 -11.54
N GLU A 58 1.79 13.62 -12.10
CA GLU A 58 2.43 13.44 -13.40
C GLU A 58 1.42 13.74 -14.51
N ALA A 59 1.57 14.88 -15.17
CA ALA A 59 0.60 15.39 -16.16
C ALA A 59 0.35 14.42 -17.33
N ASN A 60 1.42 13.78 -17.83
CA ASN A 60 1.34 12.94 -19.03
C ASN A 60 0.73 11.55 -18.78
N LEU A 61 0.56 11.17 -17.50
CA LEU A 61 0.07 9.86 -17.08
C LEU A 61 -1.24 9.93 -16.31
N SER A 62 -1.68 11.14 -15.95
CA SER A 62 -2.91 11.38 -15.20
C SER A 62 -4.04 11.79 -16.14
N THR A 63 -5.28 11.54 -15.74
CA THR A 63 -6.46 11.86 -16.55
C THR A 63 -7.60 12.37 -15.67
N VAL A 64 -8.39 13.27 -16.23
CA VAL A 64 -9.68 13.70 -15.69
C VAL A 64 -10.69 13.67 -16.83
N SER A 65 -11.86 13.12 -16.56
CA SER A 65 -13.00 13.17 -17.47
C SER A 65 -14.27 13.55 -16.71
N VAL A 66 -15.11 14.35 -17.33
CA VAL A 66 -16.41 14.73 -16.77
C VAL A 66 -17.50 14.14 -17.65
N LEU A 67 -18.35 13.30 -17.07
CA LEU A 67 -19.36 12.54 -17.78
C LEU A 67 -20.75 13.06 -17.44
N ASP A 68 -21.65 13.12 -18.43
CA ASP A 68 -23.08 13.34 -18.21
C ASP A 68 -23.78 12.06 -17.69
N SER A 69 -25.09 12.14 -17.45
CA SER A 69 -25.91 11.02 -16.98
C SER A 69 -25.96 9.83 -17.98
N ASN A 70 -25.57 10.04 -19.24
CA ASN A 70 -25.49 9.01 -20.28
C ASN A 70 -24.07 8.42 -20.43
N GLY A 71 -23.12 8.88 -19.59
CA GLY A 71 -21.72 8.46 -19.65
C GLY A 71 -20.92 9.11 -20.79
N LYS A 72 -21.47 10.14 -21.44
CA LYS A 72 -20.76 10.90 -22.48
C LYS A 72 -19.87 11.96 -21.83
N SER A 73 -18.61 12.05 -22.30
CA SER A 73 -17.70 13.11 -21.85
C SER A 73 -18.23 14.48 -22.32
N VAL A 74 -18.23 15.42 -21.38
CA VAL A 74 -18.64 16.83 -21.54
C VAL A 74 -17.49 17.80 -21.28
N ASP A 75 -16.33 17.29 -20.88
CA ASP A 75 -15.08 18.05 -20.83
C ASP A 75 -14.51 18.30 -22.22
N LEU A 76 -13.61 19.30 -22.34
CA LEU A 76 -12.99 19.67 -23.61
C LEU A 76 -11.73 18.83 -23.94
N GLY A 77 -11.35 17.86 -23.09
CA GLY A 77 -10.16 17.03 -23.26
C GLY A 77 -8.84 17.79 -23.08
N ASP A 78 -8.86 18.98 -22.51
CA ASP A 78 -7.71 19.87 -22.31
C ASP A 78 -7.11 19.77 -20.90
N MET A 79 -7.20 18.59 -20.27
CA MET A 79 -6.66 18.37 -18.94
C MET A 79 -5.21 18.84 -18.84
N ARG A 80 -4.91 19.58 -17.77
CA ARG A 80 -3.57 20.11 -17.50
C ARG A 80 -3.28 20.12 -15.99
N VAL A 81 -2.02 19.99 -15.65
CA VAL A 81 -1.47 20.25 -14.32
C VAL A 81 -0.93 21.68 -14.31
N ASP A 82 -1.22 22.43 -13.25
CA ASP A 82 -0.76 23.82 -13.11
C ASP A 82 0.79 23.85 -12.95
N PRO A 83 1.54 24.54 -13.81
CA PRO A 83 3.00 24.60 -13.69
C PRO A 83 3.49 25.27 -12.39
N ASN A 84 2.70 26.15 -11.78
CA ASN A 84 3.05 26.83 -10.53
C ASN A 84 2.56 26.06 -9.29
N ASP A 85 1.57 25.20 -9.46
CA ASP A 85 1.05 24.30 -8.43
C ASP A 85 0.89 22.90 -9.01
N PRO A 86 1.93 22.08 -9.05
CA PRO A 86 1.86 20.74 -9.63
C PRO A 86 0.97 19.76 -8.86
N THR A 87 0.35 20.17 -7.76
CA THR A 87 -0.67 19.40 -7.05
C THR A 87 -2.08 19.62 -7.60
N ARG A 88 -2.25 20.59 -8.52
CA ARG A 88 -3.54 20.99 -9.07
C ARG A 88 -3.71 20.51 -10.50
N MET A 89 -4.77 19.72 -10.73
CA MET A 89 -5.23 19.32 -12.07
C MET A 89 -6.49 20.10 -12.44
N THR A 90 -6.60 20.51 -13.71
CA THR A 90 -7.77 21.22 -14.24
C THR A 90 -8.21 20.62 -15.56
N VAL A 91 -9.52 20.62 -15.82
CA VAL A 91 -10.10 20.35 -17.13
C VAL A 91 -11.22 21.33 -17.42
N SER A 92 -11.26 21.89 -18.61
CA SER A 92 -12.31 22.82 -19.03
C SER A 92 -13.58 22.07 -19.40
N LEU A 93 -14.73 22.72 -19.16
CA LEU A 93 -16.05 22.19 -19.48
C LEU A 93 -16.68 22.95 -20.64
N GLY A 94 -17.44 22.23 -21.46
CA GLY A 94 -18.31 22.83 -22.45
C GLY A 94 -19.54 23.49 -21.82
N SER A 95 -20.51 23.90 -22.65
CA SER A 95 -21.80 24.37 -22.15
C SER A 95 -22.57 23.21 -21.55
N LEU A 96 -22.82 23.24 -20.26
CA LEU A 96 -23.55 22.22 -19.52
C LEU A 96 -25.01 22.67 -19.30
N LEU A 97 -25.94 21.75 -19.42
CA LEU A 97 -27.36 21.92 -19.07
C LEU A 97 -27.58 21.54 -17.58
N ASP A 98 -28.80 21.84 -17.10
CA ASP A 98 -29.19 21.33 -15.77
C ASP A 98 -29.17 19.79 -15.78
N GLY A 99 -28.56 19.22 -14.76
CA GLY A 99 -28.39 17.77 -14.68
C GLY A 99 -27.28 17.34 -13.70
N VAL A 100 -27.05 16.03 -13.63
CA VAL A 100 -26.00 15.43 -12.80
C VAL A 100 -24.82 15.04 -13.67
N TYR A 101 -23.63 15.37 -13.21
CA TYR A 101 -22.35 15.11 -13.87
C TYR A 101 -21.42 14.34 -12.95
N THR A 102 -20.63 13.43 -13.49
CA THR A 102 -19.64 12.64 -12.73
C THR A 102 -18.23 13.02 -13.17
N VAL A 103 -17.43 13.49 -12.24
CA VAL A 103 -15.98 13.68 -12.43
C VAL A 103 -15.28 12.36 -12.13
N ALA A 104 -14.61 11.77 -13.12
CA ALA A 104 -13.78 10.60 -12.96
C ALA A 104 -12.31 11.00 -13.16
N TRP A 105 -11.41 10.56 -12.27
CA TRP A 105 -10.01 10.94 -12.32
C TRP A 105 -9.07 9.77 -12.03
N LYS A 106 -7.88 9.85 -12.63
CA LYS A 106 -6.71 9.01 -12.31
C LYS A 106 -5.53 9.96 -12.13
N ALA A 107 -4.81 9.84 -11.04
CA ALA A 107 -3.65 10.64 -10.73
C ALA A 107 -2.45 9.72 -10.41
N ILE A 108 -1.33 9.96 -11.10
CA ILE A 108 -0.06 9.30 -10.81
C ILE A 108 0.84 10.28 -10.10
N SER A 109 1.36 9.90 -8.95
CA SER A 109 2.31 10.73 -8.22
C SER A 109 3.59 10.92 -9.00
N ALA A 110 4.01 12.17 -9.17
CA ALA A 110 5.30 12.51 -9.79
C ALA A 110 6.51 12.16 -8.91
N ILE A 111 6.29 11.74 -7.65
CA ILE A 111 7.34 11.47 -6.68
C ILE A 111 7.61 9.98 -6.54
N ASP A 112 6.58 9.19 -6.29
CA ASP A 112 6.69 7.75 -6.03
C ASP A 112 6.04 6.86 -7.10
N GLY A 113 5.37 7.45 -8.12
CA GLY A 113 4.77 6.76 -9.26
C GLY A 113 3.49 6.00 -8.94
N HIS A 114 2.95 6.12 -7.73
CA HIS A 114 1.75 5.39 -7.36
C HIS A 114 0.50 6.00 -8.01
N LEU A 115 -0.36 5.11 -8.55
CA LEU A 115 -1.66 5.46 -9.11
C LEU A 115 -2.70 5.58 -8.00
N THR A 116 -3.43 6.69 -8.01
CA THR A 116 -4.70 6.84 -7.29
C THR A 116 -5.80 7.17 -8.29
N SER A 117 -7.02 6.72 -8.04
CA SER A 117 -8.15 7.01 -8.91
C SER A 117 -9.43 7.12 -8.08
N GLY A 118 -10.40 7.85 -8.60
CA GLY A 118 -11.69 8.02 -7.97
C GLY A 118 -12.69 8.71 -8.86
N SER A 119 -13.92 8.83 -8.38
CA SER A 119 -14.98 9.59 -9.03
C SER A 119 -15.88 10.25 -7.99
N PHE A 120 -16.50 11.37 -8.37
CA PHE A 120 -17.50 12.04 -7.57
C PHE A 120 -18.49 12.79 -8.46
N PRO A 121 -19.75 12.94 -8.05
CA PRO A 121 -20.75 13.71 -8.79
C PRO A 121 -20.82 15.16 -8.35
N PHE A 122 -21.34 16.02 -9.23
CA PHE A 122 -21.91 17.32 -8.93
C PHE A 122 -23.17 17.52 -9.79
N ALA A 123 -24.01 18.48 -9.42
CA ALA A 123 -25.25 18.78 -10.13
C ALA A 123 -25.37 20.25 -10.48
N ILE A 124 -26.13 20.56 -11.54
CA ILE A 124 -26.50 21.91 -11.95
C ILE A 124 -28.03 22.01 -11.95
N GLY A 125 -28.58 23.09 -11.40
CA GLY A 125 -30.02 23.32 -11.31
C GLY A 125 -30.68 22.78 -10.05
N ASN A 126 -31.91 23.25 -9.75
CA ASN A 126 -32.58 23.00 -8.47
C ASN A 126 -33.21 21.61 -8.29
N GLU A 127 -33.47 20.86 -9.37
CA GLU A 127 -34.17 19.56 -9.29
C GLU A 127 -33.22 18.39 -8.95
N SER A 128 -31.92 18.64 -8.89
CA SER A 128 -30.88 17.61 -8.83
C SER A 128 -30.42 17.25 -7.40
N SER A 129 -30.94 17.94 -6.36
CA SER A 129 -30.47 17.75 -4.97
C SER A 129 -30.81 16.38 -4.37
N THR A 130 -31.91 15.75 -4.81
CA THR A 130 -32.30 14.39 -4.40
C THR A 130 -31.51 13.28 -5.08
N VAL A 131 -30.89 13.53 -6.22
CA VAL A 131 -30.19 12.55 -7.06
C VAL A 131 -28.77 12.32 -6.55
N LEU A 132 -28.16 13.29 -5.85
CA LEU A 132 -26.80 13.22 -5.35
C LEU A 132 -26.65 12.40 -4.05
N ALA A 133 -27.74 12.10 -3.36
CA ALA A 133 -27.73 11.34 -2.12
C ALA A 133 -27.42 9.86 -2.42
N GLY A 134 -26.18 9.50 -2.54
CA GLY A 134 -25.82 8.09 -2.64
C GLY A 134 -24.60 7.72 -3.48
N GLN A 135 -23.90 8.67 -4.07
CA GLN A 135 -22.68 8.33 -4.82
C GLN A 135 -21.43 8.43 -3.93
N SER A 136 -20.70 7.33 -3.77
CA SER A 136 -19.51 7.27 -2.92
C SER A 136 -18.22 7.37 -3.72
N GLN A 137 -17.24 8.07 -3.15
CA GLN A 137 -15.87 8.08 -3.64
C GLN A 137 -15.19 6.77 -3.22
N LYS A 138 -14.92 5.85 -4.16
CA LYS A 138 -14.06 4.67 -3.92
C LYS A 138 -12.65 4.95 -4.44
N ILE A 139 -11.67 4.84 -3.55
CA ILE A 139 -10.26 4.82 -3.93
C ILE A 139 -9.88 3.35 -4.14
N ASN A 140 -9.62 2.96 -5.37
CA ASN A 140 -9.24 1.58 -5.70
C ASN A 140 -7.70 1.47 -5.72
N SER A 141 -7.11 0.82 -4.71
CA SER A 141 -5.70 0.49 -4.66
C SER A 141 -5.53 -1.03 -4.80
N GLN A 142 -5.34 -1.51 -6.01
CA GLN A 142 -4.90 -2.89 -6.21
C GLN A 142 -3.39 -2.97 -5.97
N LEU A 143 -2.94 -4.02 -5.26
CA LEU A 143 -1.53 -4.31 -5.03
C LEU A 143 -0.98 -5.12 -6.23
N PRO A 144 -0.26 -4.49 -7.19
CA PRO A 144 0.27 -5.23 -8.34
C PRO A 144 1.40 -6.16 -7.90
N LEU A 145 1.25 -7.45 -8.17
CA LEU A 145 2.25 -8.46 -7.82
C LEU A 145 3.60 -8.17 -8.47
N SER A 146 3.60 -7.66 -9.71
CA SER A 146 4.80 -7.25 -10.44
C SER A 146 5.61 -6.19 -9.70
N ALA A 147 4.97 -5.18 -9.12
CA ALA A 147 5.65 -4.15 -8.32
C ALA A 147 6.25 -4.73 -7.05
N LEU A 148 5.55 -5.64 -6.36
CA LEU A 148 6.04 -6.30 -5.15
C LEU A 148 7.28 -7.16 -5.45
N VAL A 149 7.24 -7.95 -6.53
CA VAL A 149 8.37 -8.78 -6.98
C VAL A 149 9.55 -7.92 -7.40
N SER A 150 9.31 -6.82 -8.12
CA SER A 150 10.33 -5.83 -8.48
C SER A 150 11.06 -5.30 -7.25
N LYS A 151 10.33 -4.80 -6.26
CA LYS A 151 10.91 -4.24 -5.02
C LYS A 151 11.68 -5.32 -4.23
N TRP A 152 11.14 -6.53 -4.12
CA TRP A 152 11.84 -7.63 -3.46
C TRP A 152 13.16 -7.97 -4.13
N LEU A 153 13.18 -8.07 -5.47
CA LEU A 153 14.40 -8.32 -6.25
C LEU A 153 15.43 -7.22 -6.04
N ILE A 154 15.03 -5.95 -6.07
CA ILE A 154 15.91 -4.80 -5.86
C ILE A 154 16.52 -4.85 -4.45
N PHE A 155 15.71 -5.02 -3.39
CA PHE A 155 16.20 -5.05 -2.01
C PHE A 155 17.12 -6.24 -1.76
N ALA A 156 16.76 -7.45 -2.19
CA ALA A 156 17.58 -8.64 -2.05
C ALA A 156 18.91 -8.50 -2.79
N SER A 157 18.88 -7.98 -4.02
CA SER A 157 20.09 -7.75 -4.83
C SER A 157 21.01 -6.73 -4.18
N LEU A 158 20.51 -5.59 -3.74
CA LEU A 158 21.32 -4.56 -3.06
C LEU A 158 21.90 -5.07 -1.74
N ALA A 159 21.13 -5.87 -0.98
CA ALA A 159 21.63 -6.51 0.22
C ALA A 159 22.85 -7.41 -0.08
N LEU A 160 22.79 -8.18 -1.17
CA LEU A 160 23.90 -9.03 -1.58
C LEU A 160 25.11 -8.23 -2.10
N LEU A 161 24.88 -7.15 -2.87
CA LEU A 161 25.96 -6.32 -3.43
C LEU A 161 26.72 -5.55 -2.34
N VAL A 162 26.02 -4.91 -1.42
CA VAL A 162 26.59 -4.10 -0.34
C VAL A 162 27.10 -5.00 0.81
N GLY A 163 26.33 -6.04 1.12
CA GLY A 163 26.65 -7.00 2.19
C GLY A 163 27.94 -7.78 1.95
N GLN A 164 28.27 -8.09 0.69
CA GLN A 164 29.55 -8.72 0.37
C GLN A 164 30.74 -7.86 0.79
N ALA A 165 30.70 -6.59 0.47
CA ALA A 165 31.80 -5.69 0.77
C ALA A 165 31.94 -5.48 2.29
N SER A 166 30.83 -5.27 3.01
CA SER A 166 30.84 -5.13 4.46
C SER A 166 31.34 -6.39 5.17
N TYR A 167 30.84 -7.57 4.78
CA TYR A 167 31.28 -8.86 5.32
C TYR A 167 32.77 -9.10 5.09
N ASN A 168 33.25 -8.82 3.88
CA ASN A 168 34.65 -9.00 3.54
C ASN A 168 35.59 -8.08 4.33
N ILE A 169 35.21 -6.80 4.48
CA ILE A 169 36.03 -5.81 5.21
C ILE A 169 36.02 -6.06 6.72
N LEU A 170 34.84 -6.28 7.27
CA LEU A 170 34.63 -6.25 8.73
C LEU A 170 34.82 -7.61 9.39
N ILE A 171 34.64 -8.72 8.64
CA ILE A 171 34.57 -10.06 9.22
C ILE A 171 35.58 -11.00 8.57
N TRP A 172 35.46 -11.23 7.26
CA TRP A 172 36.21 -12.28 6.59
C TRP A 172 37.72 -12.03 6.58
N ASN A 173 38.17 -10.91 6.04
CA ASN A 173 39.59 -10.55 6.01
C ASN A 173 40.24 -10.44 7.40
N PRO A 174 39.58 -9.81 8.42
CA PRO A 174 40.10 -9.85 9.77
C PRO A 174 40.25 -11.27 10.36
N ALA A 175 39.23 -12.13 10.18
CA ALA A 175 39.24 -13.50 10.67
C ALA A 175 40.36 -14.31 10.05
N LEU A 176 40.59 -14.19 8.74
CA LEU A 176 41.70 -14.87 8.03
C LEU A 176 43.08 -14.40 8.55
N LYS A 177 43.27 -13.10 8.78
CA LYS A 177 44.51 -12.54 9.32
C LYS A 177 44.82 -13.03 10.73
N ILE A 178 43.80 -13.12 11.59
CA ILE A 178 43.97 -13.59 12.98
C ILE A 178 44.20 -15.10 13.02
N ALA A 179 43.66 -15.86 12.09
CA ALA A 179 43.89 -17.30 12.00
C ALA A 179 45.37 -17.65 11.75
N GLY A 180 46.12 -16.75 11.10
CA GLY A 180 47.59 -16.83 10.95
C GLY A 180 48.08 -17.94 10.03
N GLU A 181 47.21 -18.62 9.31
CA GLU A 181 47.52 -19.76 8.45
C GLU A 181 47.50 -19.36 6.97
N THR A 182 48.38 -19.95 6.16
CA THR A 182 48.33 -19.84 4.70
C THR A 182 47.19 -20.72 4.17
N LEU A 183 45.99 -20.12 4.06
CA LEU A 183 44.81 -20.81 3.56
C LEU A 183 44.84 -20.86 2.02
N PRO A 184 44.27 -21.91 1.38
CA PRO A 184 44.11 -21.99 -0.07
C PRO A 184 43.39 -20.74 -0.62
N SER A 185 43.78 -20.32 -1.82
CA SER A 185 43.19 -19.15 -2.48
C SER A 185 41.67 -19.26 -2.66
N GLU A 186 41.16 -20.49 -2.84
CA GLU A 186 39.75 -20.80 -2.95
C GLU A 186 38.96 -20.51 -1.67
N ILE A 187 39.58 -20.56 -0.51
CA ILE A 187 39.01 -20.21 0.79
C ILE A 187 39.21 -18.73 1.05
N SER A 188 40.41 -18.18 0.77
CA SER A 188 40.68 -16.75 1.00
C SER A 188 39.79 -15.84 0.16
N SER A 189 39.41 -16.26 -1.05
CA SER A 189 38.55 -15.54 -1.98
C SER A 189 37.61 -16.52 -2.71
N PRO A 190 36.51 -16.96 -2.07
CA PRO A 190 35.65 -17.98 -2.64
C PRO A 190 35.06 -17.56 -4.00
N PRO A 191 35.25 -18.35 -5.07
CA PRO A 191 34.74 -17.99 -6.40
C PRO A 191 33.24 -17.91 -6.48
N VAL A 192 32.53 -18.58 -5.56
CA VAL A 192 31.04 -18.49 -5.44
C VAL A 192 30.58 -17.09 -5.11
N TRP A 193 31.36 -16.23 -4.46
CA TRP A 193 31.01 -14.85 -4.18
C TRP A 193 30.83 -14.04 -5.46
N VAL A 194 31.70 -14.25 -6.46
CA VAL A 194 31.56 -13.58 -7.77
C VAL A 194 30.25 -14.02 -8.46
N LYS A 195 29.92 -15.32 -8.39
CA LYS A 195 28.65 -15.82 -8.93
C LYS A 195 27.43 -15.20 -8.23
N ILE A 196 27.47 -15.08 -6.91
CA ILE A 196 26.40 -14.43 -6.13
C ILE A 196 26.26 -12.96 -6.55
N LEU A 197 27.36 -12.23 -6.69
CA LEU A 197 27.33 -10.83 -7.15
C LEU A 197 26.76 -10.70 -8.57
N GLN A 198 27.09 -11.63 -9.48
CA GLN A 198 26.53 -11.66 -10.84
C GLN A 198 25.01 -11.93 -10.82
N ILE A 199 24.57 -12.89 -10.00
CA ILE A 199 23.13 -13.19 -9.80
C ILE A 199 22.42 -11.98 -9.19
N ALA A 200 23.04 -11.32 -8.20
CA ALA A 200 22.48 -10.12 -7.59
C ALA A 200 22.36 -8.96 -8.59
N LEU A 201 23.35 -8.74 -9.45
CA LEU A 201 23.26 -7.74 -10.51
C LEU A 201 22.19 -8.06 -11.53
N MET A 202 22.06 -9.33 -11.93
CA MET A 202 20.99 -9.77 -12.82
C MET A 202 19.62 -9.54 -12.16
N GLY A 203 19.45 -9.92 -10.88
CA GLY A 203 18.25 -9.67 -10.12
C GLY A 203 17.91 -8.18 -10.00
N LEU A 204 18.91 -7.32 -9.80
CA LEU A 204 18.74 -5.87 -9.77
C LEU A 204 18.22 -5.35 -11.11
N LEU A 205 18.84 -5.75 -12.23
CA LEU A 205 18.41 -5.32 -13.57
C LEU A 205 17.00 -5.80 -13.91
N ILE A 206 16.68 -7.06 -13.61
CA ILE A 206 15.32 -7.60 -13.77
C ILE A 206 14.34 -6.83 -12.90
N GLY A 207 14.66 -6.57 -11.63
CA GLY A 207 13.82 -5.81 -10.73
C GLY A 207 13.57 -4.38 -11.24
N VAL A 208 14.61 -3.70 -11.74
CA VAL A 208 14.51 -2.35 -12.33
C VAL A 208 13.57 -2.36 -13.55
N VAL A 209 13.77 -3.28 -14.51
CA VAL A 209 12.93 -3.37 -15.70
C VAL A 209 11.48 -3.71 -15.33
N LEU A 210 11.28 -4.68 -14.44
CA LEU A 210 9.94 -5.08 -13.98
C LEU A 210 9.22 -3.91 -13.29
N GLY A 211 9.95 -3.07 -12.53
CA GLY A 211 9.41 -1.89 -11.89
C GLY A 211 8.89 -0.87 -12.91
N ILE A 212 9.67 -0.55 -13.93
CA ILE A 212 9.25 0.36 -15.03
C ILE A 212 7.98 -0.15 -15.70
N LEU A 213 7.95 -1.44 -16.07
CA LEU A 213 6.80 -2.04 -16.77
C LEU A 213 5.55 -2.10 -15.87
N SER A 214 5.73 -2.31 -14.57
CA SER A 214 4.63 -2.28 -13.61
C SER A 214 4.07 -0.87 -13.42
N GLU A 215 4.91 0.15 -13.27
CA GLU A 215 4.48 1.56 -13.17
C GLU A 215 3.73 2.01 -14.43
N ALA A 216 4.26 1.67 -15.61
CA ALA A 216 3.59 1.96 -16.88
C ALA A 216 2.27 1.19 -17.04
N GLY A 217 2.21 -0.06 -16.57
CA GLY A 217 1.00 -0.88 -16.56
C GLY A 217 -0.10 -0.28 -15.69
N GLN A 218 0.26 0.21 -14.51
CA GLN A 218 -0.70 0.86 -13.61
C GLN A 218 -1.35 2.10 -14.26
N ALA A 219 -0.62 2.86 -15.06
CA ALA A 219 -1.17 4.00 -15.79
C ALA A 219 -2.32 3.60 -16.74
N THR A 220 -2.30 2.37 -17.27
CA THR A 220 -3.32 1.81 -18.17
C THR A 220 -4.32 0.89 -17.45
N GLY A 221 -4.16 0.67 -16.14
CA GLY A 221 -5.00 -0.26 -15.37
C GLY A 221 -4.66 -1.73 -15.61
N SER A 222 -3.47 -2.04 -16.11
CA SER A 222 -2.94 -3.39 -16.31
C SER A 222 -1.84 -3.72 -15.30
N GLU A 223 -1.55 -5.01 -15.09
CA GLU A 223 -0.48 -5.46 -14.19
C GLU A 223 0.91 -5.07 -14.73
N LEU A 224 1.10 -5.16 -16.05
CA LEU A 224 2.33 -4.83 -16.76
C LEU A 224 2.02 -4.17 -18.10
N ALA A 225 2.74 -3.10 -18.43
CA ALA A 225 2.72 -2.53 -19.77
C ALA A 225 3.65 -3.31 -20.71
N TRP A 226 3.36 -3.22 -22.01
CA TRP A 226 4.27 -3.73 -23.03
C TRP A 226 5.53 -2.83 -23.09
N PRO A 227 6.76 -3.38 -23.21
CA PRO A 227 8.01 -2.59 -23.21
C PRO A 227 8.07 -1.45 -24.24
N TRP A 228 7.40 -1.62 -25.37
CA TRP A 228 7.38 -0.64 -26.48
C TRP A 228 6.07 0.16 -26.54
N SER A 229 5.26 0.13 -25.49
CA SER A 229 4.03 0.91 -25.45
C SER A 229 4.33 2.42 -25.29
N PRO A 230 3.43 3.29 -25.76
CA PRO A 230 3.56 4.74 -25.53
C PRO A 230 3.64 5.09 -24.04
N GLU A 231 2.92 4.36 -23.18
CA GLU A 231 2.89 4.55 -21.74
C GLU A 231 4.26 4.25 -21.13
N THR A 232 4.90 3.13 -21.51
CA THR A 232 6.26 2.80 -21.07
C THR A 232 7.25 3.88 -21.51
N SER A 233 7.14 4.36 -22.76
CA SER A 233 7.99 5.44 -23.26
C SER A 233 7.81 6.74 -22.45
N ARG A 234 6.56 7.09 -22.10
CA ARG A 234 6.25 8.28 -21.29
C ARG A 234 6.82 8.14 -19.87
N VAL A 235 6.63 7.00 -19.19
CA VAL A 235 7.20 6.75 -17.87
C VAL A 235 8.72 6.92 -17.89
N VAL A 236 9.37 6.39 -18.93
CA VAL A 236 10.85 6.37 -19.03
C VAL A 236 11.43 7.73 -19.40
N ILE A 237 10.78 8.47 -20.30
CA ILE A 237 11.36 9.72 -20.89
C ILE A 237 10.86 10.96 -20.17
N ASP A 238 9.56 11.01 -19.81
CA ASP A 238 8.89 12.23 -19.40
C ASP A 238 8.78 12.38 -17.88
N THR A 239 9.20 11.34 -17.09
CA THR A 239 9.06 11.40 -15.64
C THR A 239 10.40 11.49 -14.90
N ARG A 240 10.40 12.13 -13.73
CA ARG A 240 11.52 12.11 -12.78
C ARG A 240 11.95 10.69 -12.41
N LEU A 241 10.98 9.79 -12.28
CA LEU A 241 11.22 8.37 -11.97
C LEU A 241 12.03 7.70 -13.08
N GLY A 242 11.70 7.94 -14.34
CA GLY A 242 12.46 7.42 -15.47
C GLY A 242 13.93 7.81 -15.43
N ILE A 243 14.25 9.05 -15.09
CA ILE A 243 15.64 9.51 -14.91
C ILE A 243 16.36 8.68 -13.83
N ILE A 244 15.71 8.47 -12.70
CA ILE A 244 16.28 7.69 -11.58
C ILE A 244 16.48 6.23 -11.98
N TRP A 245 15.56 5.65 -12.76
CA TRP A 245 15.70 4.31 -13.31
C TRP A 245 16.92 4.18 -14.24
N PHE A 246 17.13 5.16 -15.12
CA PHE A 246 18.35 5.19 -15.96
C PHE A 246 19.62 5.30 -15.14
N VAL A 247 19.63 6.13 -14.08
CA VAL A 247 20.75 6.22 -13.16
C VAL A 247 21.04 4.86 -12.50
N ARG A 248 20.00 4.15 -12.05
CA ARG A 248 20.14 2.80 -11.46
C ARG A 248 20.73 1.80 -12.46
N ILE A 249 20.26 1.80 -13.70
CA ILE A 249 20.81 0.93 -14.75
C ILE A 249 22.28 1.29 -15.01
N GLY A 250 22.61 2.57 -15.15
CA GLY A 250 23.98 3.04 -15.35
C GLY A 250 24.91 2.62 -14.21
N LEU A 251 24.47 2.78 -12.96
CA LEU A 251 25.21 2.36 -11.77
C LEU A 251 25.37 0.82 -11.70
N ALA A 252 24.34 0.05 -12.06
CA ALA A 252 24.43 -1.41 -12.14
C ALA A 252 25.44 -1.87 -13.21
N LEU A 253 25.44 -1.22 -14.37
CA LEU A 253 26.43 -1.49 -15.44
C LEU A 253 27.84 -1.07 -15.03
N LEU A 254 28.01 0.05 -14.32
CA LEU A 254 29.27 0.44 -13.71
C LEU A 254 29.77 -0.61 -12.71
N TYR A 255 28.89 -1.11 -11.85
CA TYR A 255 29.22 -2.17 -10.90
C TYR A 255 29.66 -3.45 -11.63
N LEU A 256 28.95 -3.85 -12.69
CA LEU A 256 29.30 -4.99 -13.54
C LEU A 256 30.70 -4.81 -14.18
N TRP A 257 31.00 -3.62 -14.67
CA TRP A 257 32.33 -3.32 -15.22
C TRP A 257 33.44 -3.40 -14.17
N LEU A 258 33.17 -2.92 -12.94
CA LEU A 258 34.11 -3.04 -11.82
C LEU A 258 34.38 -4.49 -11.41
N LEU A 259 33.39 -5.40 -11.57
CA LEU A 259 33.52 -6.83 -11.28
C LEU A 259 34.31 -7.63 -12.33
N LYS A 260 34.39 -7.17 -13.59
CA LYS A 260 35.08 -7.92 -14.69
C LYS A 260 36.56 -8.20 -14.41
N SER A 261 37.21 -7.33 -13.65
CA SER A 261 38.60 -7.57 -13.19
C SER A 261 38.52 -7.80 -11.69
N ARG A 262 39.24 -8.84 -11.18
CA ARG A 262 39.28 -9.15 -9.74
C ARG A 262 39.37 -7.84 -8.95
N PRO A 263 38.36 -7.49 -8.12
CA PRO A 263 38.31 -6.20 -7.47
C PRO A 263 39.36 -6.09 -6.40
N ALA A 264 40.54 -5.61 -6.79
CA ALA A 264 41.63 -5.29 -5.87
C ALA A 264 41.79 -3.76 -5.79
N GLY A 265 42.13 -3.27 -4.62
CA GLY A 265 42.42 -1.85 -4.41
C GLY A 265 41.22 -0.93 -4.62
N TRP A 266 41.36 0.11 -5.48
CA TRP A 266 40.38 1.15 -5.67
C TRP A 266 39.03 0.65 -6.26
N LYS A 267 39.05 -0.39 -7.11
CA LYS A 267 37.84 -0.94 -7.72
C LYS A 267 36.87 -1.54 -6.71
N PHE A 268 37.40 -2.19 -5.68
CA PHE A 268 36.61 -2.70 -4.57
C PHE A 268 35.86 -1.56 -3.85
N TRP A 269 36.56 -0.48 -3.52
CA TRP A 269 35.97 0.68 -2.87
C TRP A 269 34.99 1.44 -3.77
N ALA A 270 35.29 1.52 -5.08
CA ALA A 270 34.37 2.08 -6.07
C ALA A 270 33.08 1.25 -6.17
N GLY A 271 33.18 -0.08 -6.18
CA GLY A 271 32.01 -0.96 -6.17
C GLY A 271 31.16 -0.79 -4.90
N PHE A 272 31.80 -0.75 -3.74
CA PHE A 272 31.12 -0.48 -2.48
C PHE A 272 30.42 0.90 -2.50
N GLY A 273 31.11 1.96 -2.94
CA GLY A 273 30.54 3.28 -3.11
C GLY A 273 29.35 3.32 -4.07
N THR A 274 29.46 2.62 -5.22
CA THR A 274 28.36 2.46 -6.18
C THR A 274 27.14 1.78 -5.53
N GLY A 275 27.35 0.75 -4.71
CA GLY A 275 26.27 0.12 -3.94
C GLY A 275 25.60 1.09 -2.97
N LEU A 276 26.33 1.93 -2.26
CA LEU A 276 25.78 2.95 -1.36
C LEU A 276 24.99 4.01 -2.10
N VAL A 277 25.44 4.46 -3.29
CA VAL A 277 24.71 5.40 -4.15
C VAL A 277 23.41 4.77 -4.69
N LEU A 278 23.44 3.49 -5.06
CA LEU A 278 22.24 2.74 -5.43
C LEU A 278 21.22 2.71 -4.28
N LEU A 279 21.65 2.45 -3.03
CA LEU A 279 20.77 2.50 -1.86
C LEU A 279 20.19 3.92 -1.65
N LEU A 280 21.02 4.97 -1.81
CA LEU A 280 20.53 6.34 -1.71
C LEU A 280 19.46 6.64 -2.76
N SER A 281 19.61 6.13 -3.98
CA SER A 281 18.61 6.30 -5.04
C SER A 281 17.24 5.70 -4.66
N ILE A 282 17.21 4.65 -3.84
CA ILE A 282 15.95 4.08 -3.31
C ILE A 282 15.32 5.05 -2.31
N SER A 283 16.10 5.56 -1.34
CA SER A 283 15.59 6.50 -0.33
C SER A 283 15.08 7.81 -0.95
N LEU A 284 15.66 8.25 -2.08
CA LEU A 284 15.22 9.42 -2.84
C LEU A 284 13.89 9.22 -3.61
N THR A 285 13.46 7.97 -3.80
CA THR A 285 12.15 7.62 -4.39
C THR A 285 11.18 7.00 -3.39
N ALA A 286 11.53 6.99 -2.10
CA ALA A 286 10.69 6.46 -1.04
C ALA A 286 9.88 7.57 -0.37
N HIS A 287 8.88 7.19 0.45
CA HIS A 287 8.10 8.11 1.28
C HIS A 287 8.94 9.01 2.20
N ALA A 288 10.21 8.71 2.41
CA ALA A 288 11.14 9.58 3.14
C ALA A 288 11.41 10.90 2.40
N ALA A 289 11.41 10.87 1.07
CA ALA A 289 11.65 12.04 0.22
C ALA A 289 10.44 12.98 0.11
N THR A 290 9.26 12.56 0.57
CA THR A 290 8.01 13.33 0.49
C THR A 290 7.71 14.14 1.75
N GLN A 291 8.61 14.15 2.74
CA GLN A 291 8.42 14.91 3.99
C GLN A 291 8.76 16.39 3.81
N ALA A 292 8.13 17.26 4.61
CA ALA A 292 8.36 18.72 4.58
C ALA A 292 9.83 19.14 4.70
N HIS A 293 10.63 18.35 5.43
CA HIS A 293 12.08 18.52 5.56
C HIS A 293 12.75 17.16 5.25
N PRO A 294 12.99 16.83 3.96
CA PRO A 294 13.31 15.47 3.52
C PRO A 294 14.71 14.99 3.89
N LEU A 295 15.65 15.92 4.21
CA LEU A 295 17.05 15.56 4.45
C LEU A 295 17.20 14.49 5.56
N LEU A 296 16.64 14.74 6.74
CA LEU A 296 16.75 13.81 7.87
C LEU A 296 16.00 12.50 7.64
N PRO A 297 14.73 12.49 7.14
CA PRO A 297 14.04 11.26 6.74
C PRO A 297 14.80 10.44 5.70
N VAL A 298 15.33 11.05 4.64
CA VAL A 298 16.09 10.36 3.58
C VAL A 298 17.40 9.77 4.14
N LEU A 299 18.15 10.52 4.94
CA LEU A 299 19.36 10.00 5.59
C LEU A 299 19.05 8.85 6.55
N SER A 300 17.97 8.97 7.32
CA SER A 300 17.51 7.91 8.23
C SER A 300 17.14 6.64 7.46
N ASP A 301 16.39 6.78 6.37
CA ASP A 301 15.99 5.66 5.51
C ASP A 301 17.22 5.02 4.85
N TRP A 302 18.16 5.82 4.35
CA TRP A 302 19.42 5.35 3.79
C TRP A 302 20.27 4.56 4.79
N ILE A 303 20.40 5.06 6.03
CA ILE A 303 21.10 4.35 7.13
C ILE A 303 20.38 3.04 7.46
N HIS A 304 19.05 3.05 7.46
CA HIS A 304 18.23 1.85 7.65
C HIS A 304 18.53 0.78 6.60
N LEU A 305 18.57 1.18 5.32
CA LEU A 305 18.89 0.29 4.20
C LEU A 305 20.33 -0.23 4.26
N ILE A 306 21.31 0.60 4.66
CA ILE A 306 22.70 0.17 4.89
C ILE A 306 22.75 -0.90 5.99
N GLY A 307 22.10 -0.66 7.13
CA GLY A 307 22.01 -1.61 8.23
C GLY A 307 21.38 -2.94 7.80
N MET A 308 20.30 -2.88 7.01
CA MET A 308 19.66 -4.06 6.42
C MET A 308 20.62 -4.83 5.51
N CYS A 309 21.36 -4.14 4.63
CA CYS A 309 22.31 -4.78 3.73
C CYS A 309 23.46 -5.43 4.48
N PHE A 310 23.97 -4.79 5.53
CA PHE A 310 25.06 -5.34 6.36
C PHE A 310 24.58 -6.59 7.10
N TRP A 311 23.38 -6.54 7.67
CA TRP A 311 22.84 -7.67 8.43
C TRP A 311 22.41 -8.81 7.50
N PHE A 312 21.42 -8.59 6.60
CA PHE A 312 20.90 -9.64 5.74
C PHE A 312 21.94 -10.13 4.71
N GLY A 313 22.60 -9.21 3.99
CA GLY A 313 23.66 -9.60 3.06
C GLY A 313 24.81 -10.28 3.78
N GLY A 314 25.19 -9.78 4.96
CA GLY A 314 26.19 -10.41 5.82
C GLY A 314 25.84 -11.84 6.23
N LEU A 315 24.57 -12.14 6.56
CA LEU A 315 24.08 -13.50 6.85
C LEU A 315 24.29 -14.46 5.67
N VAL A 316 24.00 -14.02 4.45
CA VAL A 316 24.19 -14.85 3.25
C VAL A 316 25.67 -15.15 3.04
N TYR A 317 26.56 -14.14 3.15
CA TYR A 317 28.00 -14.36 2.99
C TYR A 317 28.62 -15.11 4.18
N LEU A 318 28.06 -15.00 5.38
CA LEU A 318 28.39 -15.83 6.52
C LEU A 318 28.10 -17.31 6.22
N LEU A 319 26.90 -17.62 5.72
CA LEU A 319 26.52 -18.98 5.34
C LEU A 319 27.46 -19.57 4.27
N VAL A 320 27.77 -18.77 3.25
CA VAL A 320 28.69 -19.17 2.16
C VAL A 320 30.12 -19.31 2.69
N GLY A 321 30.56 -18.42 3.58
CA GLY A 321 31.86 -18.52 4.24
C GLY A 321 32.02 -19.80 5.08
N LEU A 322 30.97 -20.11 5.89
CA LEU A 322 30.94 -21.38 6.64
C LEU A 322 31.00 -22.62 5.73
N HIS A 323 30.34 -22.54 4.57
CA HIS A 323 30.42 -23.60 3.58
C HIS A 323 31.83 -23.73 2.95
N ALA A 324 32.48 -22.59 2.70
CA ALA A 324 33.83 -22.60 2.12
C ALA A 324 34.88 -23.26 3.06
N ILE A 325 34.76 -23.01 4.37
CA ILE A 325 35.71 -23.55 5.37
C ILE A 325 35.38 -24.97 5.82
N ARG A 326 34.28 -25.61 5.34
CA ARG A 326 33.87 -26.95 5.79
C ARG A 326 34.88 -28.06 5.49
N LYS A 327 35.77 -27.84 4.50
CA LYS A 327 36.83 -28.80 4.10
C LYS A 327 38.11 -28.68 4.90
N LEU A 328 38.21 -27.66 5.76
CA LEU A 328 39.35 -27.48 6.66
C LEU A 328 39.31 -28.52 7.78
N GLU A 329 40.51 -28.78 8.35
CA GLU A 329 40.65 -29.55 9.57
C GLU A 329 39.74 -28.99 10.68
N ASP A 330 39.17 -29.88 11.49
CA ASP A 330 38.11 -29.53 12.46
C ASP A 330 38.54 -28.49 13.50
N VAL A 331 39.80 -28.50 13.94
CA VAL A 331 40.34 -27.51 14.89
C VAL A 331 40.45 -26.14 14.20
N THR A 332 41.09 -26.10 13.02
CA THR A 332 41.21 -24.86 12.22
C THR A 332 39.81 -24.29 11.85
N ARG A 333 38.88 -25.15 11.47
CA ARG A 333 37.50 -24.76 11.17
C ARG A 333 36.81 -24.17 12.40
N THR A 334 36.93 -24.78 13.59
CA THR A 334 36.37 -24.27 14.85
C THR A 334 36.96 -22.93 15.21
N LYS A 335 38.29 -22.78 15.12
CA LYS A 335 39.03 -21.55 15.37
C LYS A 335 38.56 -20.42 14.47
N LEU A 336 38.47 -20.66 13.16
CA LEU A 336 38.06 -19.65 12.17
C LEU A 336 36.59 -19.27 12.34
N THR A 337 35.72 -20.28 12.55
CA THR A 337 34.28 -20.04 12.83
C THR A 337 34.10 -19.14 14.07
N SER A 338 34.85 -19.36 15.14
CA SER A 338 34.79 -18.55 16.34
C SER A 338 35.10 -17.06 16.06
N HIS A 339 36.16 -16.77 15.28
CA HIS A 339 36.50 -15.39 14.89
C HIS A 339 35.44 -14.75 13.99
N ILE A 340 34.90 -15.51 13.03
CA ILE A 340 33.83 -15.08 12.14
C ILE A 340 32.58 -14.72 12.95
N VAL A 341 32.20 -15.57 13.91
CA VAL A 341 31.02 -15.33 14.78
C VAL A 341 31.20 -14.08 15.64
N GLU A 342 32.39 -13.87 16.24
CA GLU A 342 32.67 -12.66 17.02
C GLU A 342 32.55 -11.40 16.16
N GLY A 343 33.15 -11.39 14.96
CA GLY A 343 33.07 -10.25 14.04
C GLY A 343 31.65 -9.99 13.55
N PHE A 344 30.93 -11.07 13.19
CA PHE A 344 29.55 -10.98 12.72
C PHE A 344 28.60 -10.48 13.82
N SER A 345 28.77 -10.95 15.06
CA SER A 345 27.96 -10.50 16.20
C SER A 345 28.09 -9.00 16.45
N LEU A 346 29.29 -8.44 16.34
CA LEU A 346 29.50 -7.00 16.47
C LEU A 346 28.83 -6.19 15.35
N MET A 347 29.04 -6.62 14.09
CA MET A 347 28.40 -5.99 12.93
C MET A 347 26.89 -6.11 13.00
N GLY A 348 26.37 -7.28 13.37
CA GLY A 348 24.92 -7.52 13.52
C GLY A 348 24.31 -6.64 14.59
N LEU A 349 24.94 -6.51 15.78
CA LEU A 349 24.46 -5.66 16.86
C LEU A 349 24.41 -4.18 16.43
N ALA A 350 25.46 -3.69 15.77
CA ALA A 350 25.49 -2.33 15.24
C ALA A 350 24.41 -2.10 14.17
N SER A 351 24.21 -3.06 13.26
CA SER A 351 23.17 -2.99 12.24
C SER A 351 21.77 -3.00 12.84
N VAL A 352 21.50 -3.89 13.78
CA VAL A 352 20.20 -3.98 14.48
C VAL A 352 19.93 -2.69 15.26
N GLY A 353 20.94 -2.13 15.94
CA GLY A 353 20.82 -0.83 16.63
C GLY A 353 20.45 0.29 15.66
N ALA A 354 21.16 0.39 14.52
CA ALA A 354 20.87 1.39 13.50
C ALA A 354 19.46 1.21 12.90
N ILE A 355 19.07 -0.04 12.55
CA ILE A 355 17.74 -0.38 12.05
C ILE A 355 16.66 -0.05 13.08
N GLY A 356 16.90 -0.33 14.36
CA GLY A 356 15.97 -0.04 15.45
C GLY A 356 15.68 1.45 15.60
N VAL A 357 16.73 2.27 15.70
CA VAL A 357 16.59 3.74 15.86
C VAL A 357 15.91 4.35 14.62
N THR A 358 16.40 4.04 13.44
CA THR A 358 15.85 4.57 12.18
C THR A 358 14.45 4.04 11.88
N GLY A 359 14.17 2.79 12.25
CA GLY A 359 12.84 2.17 12.12
C GLY A 359 11.80 2.78 13.06
N LEU A 360 12.16 3.14 14.31
CA LEU A 360 11.28 3.86 15.23
C LEU A 360 10.98 5.27 14.71
N TYR A 361 12.00 5.96 14.19
CA TYR A 361 11.81 7.27 13.56
C TYR A 361 10.88 7.18 12.33
N ALA A 362 11.08 6.18 11.48
CA ALA A 362 10.20 5.95 10.33
C ALA A 362 8.76 5.60 10.74
N ALA A 363 8.57 4.82 11.81
CA ALA A 363 7.25 4.51 12.36
C ALA A 363 6.57 5.78 12.90
N TYR A 364 7.28 6.64 13.62
CA TYR A 364 6.77 7.93 14.10
C TYR A 364 6.27 8.81 12.95
N LEU A 365 7.02 8.87 11.85
CA LEU A 365 6.63 9.68 10.69
C LEU A 365 5.42 9.12 9.94
N ARG A 366 5.26 7.78 9.88
CA ARG A 366 4.32 7.10 8.98
C ARG A 366 3.06 6.57 9.66
N VAL A 367 3.09 6.29 10.98
CA VAL A 367 1.93 5.70 11.69
C VAL A 367 1.07 6.78 12.36
N GLY A 368 1.68 7.78 12.97
CA GLY A 368 1.00 8.93 13.57
C GLY A 368 0.28 8.64 14.90
N SER A 369 -0.38 7.50 15.07
CA SER A 369 -1.07 7.11 16.30
C SER A 369 -1.03 5.61 16.55
N LEU A 370 -1.13 5.20 17.84
CA LEU A 370 -1.25 3.78 18.18
C LEU A 370 -2.51 3.15 17.61
N THR A 371 -3.61 3.89 17.52
CA THR A 371 -4.86 3.41 16.90
C THR A 371 -4.64 3.06 15.43
N ALA A 372 -3.93 3.90 14.66
CA ALA A 372 -3.62 3.66 13.26
C ALA A 372 -2.80 2.37 13.04
N LEU A 373 -2.02 1.93 14.05
CA LEU A 373 -1.28 0.68 14.01
C LEU A 373 -2.19 -0.56 13.94
N TYR A 374 -3.41 -0.49 14.51
CA TYR A 374 -4.35 -1.62 14.56
C TYR A 374 -5.53 -1.47 13.61
N THR A 375 -5.74 -0.28 13.04
CA THR A 375 -6.92 0.03 12.20
C THR A 375 -6.57 0.22 10.73
N SER A 376 -5.29 0.20 10.36
CA SER A 376 -4.86 0.36 8.97
C SER A 376 -4.13 -0.87 8.43
N ILE A 377 -4.25 -1.12 7.11
CA ILE A 377 -3.51 -2.20 6.42
C ILE A 377 -1.99 -1.99 6.56
N TYR A 378 -1.54 -0.73 6.51
CA TYR A 378 -0.14 -0.39 6.75
C TYR A 378 0.33 -0.81 8.14
N GLY A 379 -0.45 -0.49 9.17
CA GLY A 379 -0.14 -0.84 10.56
C GLY A 379 -0.14 -2.36 10.77
N ASP A 380 -1.12 -3.08 10.22
CA ASP A 380 -1.17 -4.54 10.26
C ASP A 380 0.08 -5.17 9.60
N THR A 381 0.47 -4.68 8.41
CA THR A 381 1.69 -5.14 7.71
C THR A 381 2.96 -4.82 8.50
N LEU A 382 3.00 -3.67 9.17
CA LEU A 382 4.09 -3.30 10.05
C LEU A 382 4.19 -4.24 11.27
N LEU A 383 3.08 -4.66 11.85
CA LEU A 383 3.05 -5.65 12.95
C LEU A 383 3.59 -7.00 12.50
N VAL A 384 3.19 -7.48 11.31
CA VAL A 384 3.75 -8.70 10.72
C VAL A 384 5.26 -8.59 10.55
N LYS A 385 5.75 -7.45 10.04
CA LYS A 385 7.19 -7.16 9.97
C LYS A 385 7.85 -7.29 11.35
N GLN A 386 7.24 -6.77 12.42
CA GLN A 386 7.81 -6.85 13.78
C GLN A 386 7.87 -8.30 14.30
N VAL A 387 6.92 -9.16 13.94
CA VAL A 387 6.97 -10.60 14.26
C VAL A 387 8.23 -11.23 13.64
N PHE A 388 8.48 -11.02 12.34
CA PHE A 388 9.69 -11.54 11.69
C PHE A 388 10.98 -11.00 12.32
N VAL A 389 11.01 -9.69 12.64
CA VAL A 389 12.16 -9.07 13.33
C VAL A 389 12.36 -9.73 14.69
N GLY A 390 11.31 -9.92 15.49
CA GLY A 390 11.39 -10.59 16.80
C GLY A 390 11.96 -12.01 16.70
N LEU A 391 11.50 -12.81 15.71
CA LEU A 391 12.00 -14.16 15.48
C LEU A 391 13.50 -14.16 15.09
N LEU A 392 13.91 -13.24 14.23
CA LEU A 392 15.32 -13.06 13.87
C LEU A 392 16.17 -12.67 15.09
N LEU A 393 15.70 -11.75 15.92
CA LEU A 393 16.40 -11.33 17.14
C LEU A 393 16.51 -12.46 18.16
N LEU A 394 15.51 -13.33 18.29
CA LEU A 394 15.58 -14.53 19.14
C LEU A 394 16.63 -15.52 18.67
N LEU A 395 16.73 -15.77 17.34
CA LEU A 395 17.79 -16.60 16.80
C LEU A 395 19.18 -15.98 16.97
N ALA A 396 19.31 -14.69 16.68
CA ALA A 396 20.56 -13.96 16.86
C ALA A 396 21.00 -13.96 18.35
N ALA A 397 20.07 -13.76 19.27
CA ALA A 397 20.33 -13.85 20.71
C ALA A 397 20.76 -15.27 21.12
N PHE A 398 20.12 -16.30 20.59
CA PHE A 398 20.55 -17.70 20.81
C PHE A 398 21.98 -17.92 20.32
N ASN A 399 22.31 -17.47 19.13
CA ASN A 399 23.66 -17.57 18.59
C ASN A 399 24.69 -16.79 19.44
N LEU A 400 24.34 -15.59 19.87
CA LEU A 400 25.22 -14.71 20.66
C LEU A 400 25.44 -15.26 22.09
N LEU A 401 24.38 -15.72 22.77
CA LEU A 401 24.43 -16.09 24.17
C LEU A 401 24.85 -17.55 24.43
N PHE A 402 24.55 -18.45 23.49
CA PHE A 402 24.79 -19.89 23.68
C PHE A 402 25.86 -20.47 22.77
N ILE A 403 25.91 -20.10 21.48
CA ILE A 403 26.85 -20.66 20.51
C ILE A 403 28.21 -19.94 20.57
N ALA A 404 28.21 -18.61 20.50
CA ALA A 404 29.44 -17.82 20.44
C ALA A 404 30.38 -18.06 21.64
N PRO A 405 29.91 -18.10 22.93
CA PRO A 405 30.77 -18.35 24.06
C PRO A 405 31.40 -19.74 24.07
N ARG A 406 30.66 -20.76 23.61
CA ARG A 406 31.18 -22.16 23.51
C ARG A 406 32.22 -22.28 22.43
N LEU A 407 31.99 -21.67 21.24
CA LEU A 407 33.00 -21.64 20.17
C LEU A 407 34.25 -20.89 20.62
N LYS A 408 34.11 -19.80 21.35
CA LYS A 408 35.22 -19.05 21.94
C LYS A 408 36.00 -19.92 22.92
N LYS A 409 35.35 -20.66 23.79
CA LYS A 409 35.98 -21.59 24.72
C LYS A 409 36.75 -22.70 23.97
N ALA A 410 36.11 -23.37 23.01
CA ALA A 410 36.74 -24.41 22.20
C ALA A 410 38.02 -23.89 21.47
N ARG A 411 37.96 -22.66 20.94
CA ARG A 411 39.09 -21.97 20.33
C ARG A 411 40.27 -21.77 21.31
N LEU A 412 39.97 -21.30 22.53
CA LEU A 412 40.97 -21.01 23.58
C LEU A 412 41.62 -22.31 24.09
N GLU A 413 40.87 -23.40 24.15
CA GLU A 413 41.34 -24.72 24.56
C GLU A 413 42.04 -25.50 23.42
N GLY A 414 41.98 -24.97 22.18
CA GLY A 414 42.60 -25.64 21.01
C GLY A 414 41.85 -26.91 20.59
N ILE A 415 40.60 -27.08 20.98
CA ILE A 415 39.80 -28.29 20.69
C ILE A 415 38.81 -28.07 19.53
N SER A 416 38.44 -29.18 18.91
CA SER A 416 37.38 -29.17 17.88
C SER A 416 36.02 -29.27 18.51
N ASP A 417 35.05 -28.46 18.00
CA ASP A 417 33.63 -28.61 18.27
C ASP A 417 32.82 -28.58 16.96
N ALA A 418 33.08 -29.61 16.14
CA ALA A 418 32.44 -29.77 14.83
C ALA A 418 30.89 -29.81 14.90
N PRO A 419 30.26 -30.48 15.91
CA PRO A 419 28.83 -30.46 16.07
C PRO A 419 28.28 -29.03 16.29
N LEU A 420 28.94 -28.23 17.12
CA LEU A 420 28.52 -26.85 17.41
C LEU A 420 28.62 -25.95 16.20
N VAL A 421 29.67 -26.09 15.38
CA VAL A 421 29.79 -25.40 14.08
C VAL A 421 28.64 -25.79 13.15
N GLY A 422 28.24 -27.05 13.12
CA GLY A 422 27.11 -27.53 12.35
C GLY A 422 25.76 -26.90 12.83
N HIS A 423 25.55 -26.82 14.15
CA HIS A 423 24.36 -26.20 14.73
C HIS A 423 24.31 -24.71 14.39
N PHE A 424 25.44 -24.01 14.46
CA PHE A 424 25.53 -22.61 14.06
C PHE A 424 25.15 -22.43 12.59
N GLY A 425 25.70 -23.25 11.69
CA GLY A 425 25.30 -23.22 10.27
C GLY A 425 23.81 -23.38 10.05
N THR A 426 23.14 -24.25 10.84
CA THR A 426 21.70 -24.46 10.75
C THR A 426 20.91 -23.25 11.22
N THR A 427 21.29 -22.60 12.32
CA THR A 427 20.62 -21.37 12.78
C THR A 427 20.79 -20.23 11.80
N VAL A 428 21.97 -20.08 11.17
CA VAL A 428 22.21 -19.09 10.11
C VAL A 428 21.33 -19.34 8.88
N VAL A 429 21.12 -20.60 8.48
CA VAL A 429 20.16 -20.91 7.40
C VAL A 429 18.75 -20.43 7.76
N ALA A 430 18.30 -20.67 9.00
CA ALA A 430 17.01 -20.20 9.48
C ALA A 430 16.91 -18.67 9.42
N GLU A 431 17.94 -17.96 9.88
CA GLU A 431 18.01 -16.49 9.82
C GLU A 431 17.93 -15.98 8.37
N VAL A 432 18.65 -16.61 7.41
CA VAL A 432 18.61 -16.21 5.99
C VAL A 432 17.20 -16.38 5.41
N ILE A 433 16.53 -17.50 5.69
CA ILE A 433 15.16 -17.74 5.23
C ILE A 433 14.20 -16.69 5.80
N LEU A 434 14.24 -16.47 7.13
CA LEU A 434 13.40 -15.48 7.79
C LEU A 434 13.65 -14.06 7.27
N ALA A 435 14.91 -13.71 7.02
CA ALA A 435 15.27 -12.40 6.47
C ALA A 435 14.77 -12.22 5.03
N ALA A 436 14.80 -13.26 4.19
CA ALA A 436 14.23 -13.22 2.84
C ALA A 436 12.71 -12.98 2.86
N LEU A 437 12.01 -13.59 3.82
CA LEU A 437 10.56 -13.43 4.03
C LEU A 437 10.22 -12.05 4.61
N LEU A 438 11.07 -11.55 5.53
CA LEU A 438 10.98 -10.18 6.01
C LEU A 438 11.07 -9.18 4.84
N LEU A 439 11.98 -9.38 3.88
CA LEU A 439 12.06 -8.53 2.69
C LEU A 439 10.80 -8.57 1.83
N ALA A 440 10.11 -9.71 1.73
CA ALA A 440 8.82 -9.79 1.04
C ALA A 440 7.75 -8.93 1.74
N THR A 441 7.69 -9.00 3.08
CA THR A 441 6.79 -8.14 3.88
C THR A 441 7.14 -6.65 3.71
N VAL A 442 8.43 -6.30 3.65
CA VAL A 442 8.88 -4.93 3.40
C VAL A 442 8.47 -4.45 2.01
N SER A 443 8.50 -5.32 0.99
CA SER A 443 8.05 -4.98 -0.37
C SER A 443 6.57 -4.57 -0.38
N VAL A 444 5.71 -5.26 0.37
CA VAL A 444 4.30 -4.87 0.56
C VAL A 444 4.22 -3.55 1.32
N LEU A 445 4.92 -3.43 2.45
CA LEU A 445 4.86 -2.23 3.30
C LEU A 445 5.30 -0.96 2.56
N THR A 446 6.27 -1.05 1.67
CA THR A 446 6.75 0.10 0.88
C THR A 446 5.80 0.50 -0.25
N TYR A 447 4.82 -0.33 -0.58
CA TYR A 447 3.78 -0.04 -1.56
C TYR A 447 2.52 0.55 -0.91
N LEU A 448 2.24 0.23 0.35
CA LEU A 448 1.06 0.70 1.05
C LEU A 448 1.17 2.18 1.45
N PRO A 449 0.05 2.95 1.37
CA PRO A 449 0.02 4.31 1.88
C PRO A 449 0.28 4.33 3.39
N PRO A 450 1.07 5.30 3.90
CA PRO A 450 1.32 5.44 5.33
C PRO A 450 0.03 5.60 6.14
N ALA A 451 -0.04 4.95 7.31
CA ALA A 451 -1.22 4.98 8.17
C ALA A 451 -1.59 6.40 8.65
N LYS A 452 -0.60 7.30 8.76
CA LYS A 452 -0.81 8.70 9.15
C LYS A 452 -1.62 9.49 8.12
N VAL A 453 -1.53 9.12 6.84
CA VAL A 453 -2.27 9.77 5.73
C VAL A 453 -3.72 9.26 5.69
N ILE A 454 -3.96 8.08 6.24
CA ILE A 454 -5.27 7.46 6.35
C ILE A 454 -5.68 7.56 7.81
N PRO A 455 -6.51 8.57 8.20
CA PRO A 455 -6.98 8.66 9.57
C PRO A 455 -7.80 7.41 9.91
N PRO A 456 -7.76 6.98 11.18
CA PRO A 456 -8.60 5.88 11.62
C PRO A 456 -10.06 6.22 11.34
N ILE A 457 -10.81 5.27 10.80
CA ILE A 457 -12.25 5.37 10.66
C ILE A 457 -12.82 5.42 12.07
N THR A 458 -13.20 6.61 12.51
CA THR A 458 -13.82 6.85 13.81
C THR A 458 -15.13 7.59 13.58
N ASP A 459 -16.20 7.05 14.13
CA ASP A 459 -17.47 7.75 14.12
C ASP A 459 -17.34 9.12 14.82
N LEU A 460 -17.90 10.14 14.19
CA LEU A 460 -17.99 11.46 14.81
C LEU A 460 -19.27 11.51 15.62
N ASN A 461 -19.15 11.69 16.93
CA ASN A 461 -20.27 11.73 17.85
C ASN A 461 -20.31 13.09 18.55
N ALA A 462 -21.48 13.69 18.59
CA ALA A 462 -21.71 14.91 19.36
C ALA A 462 -23.14 14.96 19.89
N SER A 463 -23.34 15.57 21.05
CA SER A 463 -24.65 15.76 21.63
C SER A 463 -24.82 17.20 22.10
N LYS A 464 -26.05 17.70 22.01
CA LYS A 464 -26.42 19.05 22.45
C LYS A 464 -27.84 19.07 22.97
N LYS A 465 -28.05 19.77 24.09
CA LYS A 465 -29.39 20.05 24.60
C LYS A 465 -29.87 21.38 24.04
N VAL A 466 -31.06 21.38 23.43
CA VAL A 466 -31.74 22.54 22.88
C VAL A 466 -33.15 22.51 23.45
N ASP A 467 -33.50 23.47 24.31
CA ASP A 467 -34.72 23.51 25.08
C ASP A 467 -34.99 22.22 25.87
N ASP A 468 -36.10 21.54 25.58
CA ASP A 468 -36.49 20.27 26.16
C ASP A 468 -35.94 19.05 25.38
N LEU A 469 -35.23 19.30 24.26
CA LEU A 469 -34.73 18.25 23.37
C LEU A 469 -33.24 17.99 23.58
N HIS A 470 -32.87 16.74 23.80
CA HIS A 470 -31.50 16.28 23.74
C HIS A 470 -31.24 15.67 22.35
N VAL A 471 -30.35 16.28 21.60
CA VAL A 471 -30.04 15.96 20.21
C VAL A 471 -28.68 15.29 20.17
N GLU A 472 -28.61 14.03 19.76
CA GLU A 472 -27.37 13.27 19.56
C GLU A 472 -27.15 13.04 18.07
N LEU A 473 -25.99 13.44 17.54
CA LEU A 473 -25.63 13.24 16.16
C LEU A 473 -24.44 12.29 16.08
N THR A 474 -24.60 11.20 15.34
CA THR A 474 -23.55 10.25 14.97
C THR A 474 -23.34 10.29 13.47
N ILE A 475 -22.10 10.42 13.04
CA ILE A 475 -21.67 10.37 11.63
C ILE A 475 -20.68 9.23 11.47
N SER A 476 -21.02 8.19 10.73
CA SER A 476 -20.21 7.00 10.52
C SER A 476 -19.95 6.80 9.03
N PRO A 477 -18.69 6.66 8.60
CA PRO A 477 -17.45 6.55 9.35
C PRO A 477 -16.77 7.90 9.73
N GLY A 478 -17.40 9.05 9.52
CA GLY A 478 -16.86 10.36 9.91
C GLY A 478 -15.71 10.88 9.05
N THR A 479 -15.62 10.45 7.80
CA THR A 479 -14.57 10.82 6.84
C THR A 479 -15.16 11.53 5.62
N VAL A 480 -14.32 12.12 4.79
CA VAL A 480 -14.74 12.62 3.47
C VAL A 480 -15.34 11.48 2.65
N GLY A 481 -16.47 11.75 2.01
CA GLY A 481 -17.20 10.77 1.18
C GLY A 481 -18.46 10.26 1.85
N GLN A 482 -18.84 9.03 1.55
CA GLN A 482 -20.11 8.46 2.03
C GLN A 482 -20.10 8.23 3.54
N ASN A 483 -21.10 8.79 4.20
CA ASN A 483 -21.35 8.65 5.62
C ASN A 483 -22.83 8.28 5.88
N THR A 484 -23.04 7.55 6.97
CA THR A 484 -24.38 7.40 7.56
C THR A 484 -24.53 8.44 8.66
N PHE A 485 -25.52 9.28 8.54
CA PHE A 485 -25.86 10.32 9.52
C PHE A 485 -27.04 9.81 10.35
N THR A 486 -26.87 9.70 11.65
CA THR A 486 -27.90 9.26 12.57
C THR A 486 -28.14 10.34 13.62
N LEU A 487 -29.36 10.88 13.64
CA LEU A 487 -29.81 11.86 14.61
C LEU A 487 -30.75 11.18 15.59
N ARG A 488 -30.43 11.14 16.86
CA ARG A 488 -31.26 10.62 17.92
C ARG A 488 -31.83 11.75 18.75
N LEU A 489 -33.17 11.73 18.93
CA LEU A 489 -33.89 12.77 19.61
C LEU A 489 -34.53 12.23 20.89
N ILE A 490 -34.25 12.87 22.02
CA ILE A 490 -34.74 12.50 23.34
C ILE A 490 -35.37 13.75 23.98
N SER A 491 -36.60 13.67 24.44
CA SER A 491 -37.28 14.75 25.22
C SER A 491 -37.75 14.18 26.53
N ASN A 492 -37.40 14.82 27.66
CA ASN A 492 -37.72 14.37 29.01
C ASN A 492 -37.38 12.91 29.34
N GLY A 493 -36.30 12.39 28.73
CA GLY A 493 -35.86 11.00 28.90
C GLY A 493 -36.52 9.99 27.95
N GLU A 494 -37.52 10.39 27.17
CA GLU A 494 -38.19 9.53 26.23
C GLU A 494 -37.80 9.84 24.78
N PRO A 495 -37.66 8.80 23.90
CA PRO A 495 -37.32 8.99 22.49
C PRO A 495 -38.47 9.69 21.73
N VAL A 496 -38.13 10.73 20.97
CA VAL A 496 -39.07 11.47 20.14
C VAL A 496 -39.25 10.75 18.81
N ARG A 497 -40.31 9.98 18.68
CA ARG A 497 -40.56 9.09 17.52
C ARG A 497 -41.15 9.77 16.32
N THR A 498 -41.80 10.97 16.52
CA THR A 498 -42.49 11.69 15.45
C THR A 498 -42.09 13.16 15.48
N VAL A 499 -41.54 13.64 14.39
CA VAL A 499 -41.32 15.06 14.11
C VAL A 499 -41.94 15.40 12.76
N LYS A 500 -42.24 16.67 12.53
CA LYS A 500 -42.72 17.13 11.23
C LYS A 500 -41.64 16.97 10.16
N GLU A 501 -40.38 17.26 10.53
CA GLU A 501 -39.21 17.15 9.67
C GLU A 501 -37.94 17.14 10.52
N ALA A 502 -36.97 16.33 10.13
CA ALA A 502 -35.60 16.35 10.64
C ALA A 502 -34.65 16.49 9.46
N LEU A 503 -33.76 17.48 9.46
CA LEU A 503 -32.78 17.68 8.42
C LEU A 503 -31.42 18.06 9.01
N LEU A 504 -30.36 17.78 8.27
CA LEU A 504 -29.02 18.24 8.57
C LEU A 504 -28.55 19.20 7.48
N ARG A 505 -27.97 20.31 7.90
CA ARG A 505 -27.31 21.29 7.04
C ARG A 505 -25.84 21.26 7.30
N PHE A 506 -25.06 21.07 6.25
CA PHE A 506 -23.59 20.95 6.27
C PHE A 506 -22.97 22.25 5.81
N ILE A 507 -22.19 22.89 6.66
CA ILE A 507 -21.58 24.21 6.42
C ILE A 507 -20.07 24.04 6.57
N PRO A 508 -19.29 24.04 5.47
CA PRO A 508 -17.84 23.96 5.56
C PRO A 508 -17.27 25.28 6.12
N ALA A 509 -16.21 25.18 6.92
CA ALA A 509 -15.54 26.36 7.47
C ALA A 509 -14.78 27.19 6.39
N GLN A 510 -14.56 26.61 5.22
CA GLN A 510 -13.92 27.28 4.08
C GLN A 510 -14.99 27.97 3.23
N SER A 511 -14.78 29.25 2.94
CA SER A 511 -15.78 30.16 2.37
C SER A 511 -16.21 29.92 0.92
N ASN A 512 -15.60 28.97 0.21
CA ASN A 512 -15.80 28.78 -1.23
C ASN A 512 -16.76 27.64 -1.60
N VAL A 513 -17.34 26.96 -0.62
CA VAL A 513 -18.27 25.84 -0.84
C VAL A 513 -19.62 26.18 -0.25
N ALA A 514 -20.69 26.04 -1.06
CA ALA A 514 -22.05 26.29 -0.62
C ALA A 514 -22.48 25.24 0.43
N PRO A 515 -23.28 25.63 1.42
CA PRO A 515 -23.91 24.69 2.34
C PRO A 515 -24.79 23.69 1.59
N SER A 516 -24.80 22.43 2.04
CA SER A 516 -25.71 21.39 1.55
C SER A 516 -26.65 20.93 2.65
N GLU A 517 -27.77 20.35 2.27
CA GLU A 517 -28.81 19.88 3.22
C GLU A 517 -29.23 18.45 2.87
N VAL A 518 -29.63 17.70 3.90
CA VAL A 518 -30.25 16.39 3.74
C VAL A 518 -31.41 16.19 4.72
N GLN A 519 -32.53 15.67 4.24
CA GLN A 519 -33.63 15.25 5.07
C GLN A 519 -33.36 13.85 5.63
N LEU A 520 -33.61 13.64 6.92
CA LEU A 520 -33.47 12.38 7.62
C LEU A 520 -34.79 11.63 7.68
N ILE A 521 -34.72 10.32 7.52
CA ILE A 521 -35.88 9.41 7.57
C ILE A 521 -35.98 8.81 8.96
N GLY A 522 -37.15 8.93 9.59
CA GLY A 522 -37.42 8.36 10.92
C GLY A 522 -37.40 6.82 10.90
N GLN A 523 -36.73 6.20 11.86
CA GLN A 523 -36.63 4.76 12.00
C GLN A 523 -37.70 4.17 12.98
N GLY A 524 -38.50 5.00 13.59
CA GLY A 524 -39.59 4.60 14.50
C GLY A 524 -39.17 4.41 15.97
N ASP A 525 -37.88 4.47 16.29
CA ASP A 525 -37.32 4.32 17.63
C ASP A 525 -36.82 5.63 18.26
N GLY A 526 -37.10 6.77 17.61
CA GLY A 526 -36.58 8.09 18.00
C GLY A 526 -35.28 8.45 17.33
N SER A 527 -34.77 7.61 16.43
CA SER A 527 -33.67 7.93 15.54
C SER A 527 -34.15 8.28 14.13
N TYR A 528 -33.39 9.14 13.49
CA TYR A 528 -33.60 9.63 12.14
C TYR A 528 -32.29 9.48 11.37
N SER A 529 -32.31 8.86 10.21
CA SER A 529 -31.03 8.58 9.49
C SER A 529 -31.11 8.88 8.00
N SER A 530 -29.97 9.19 7.44
CA SER A 530 -29.75 9.28 5.98
C SER A 530 -28.32 8.87 5.65
N LYS A 531 -28.10 8.46 4.40
CA LYS A 531 -26.76 8.17 3.86
C LYS A 531 -26.44 9.17 2.76
N GLY A 532 -25.16 9.57 2.67
CA GLY A 532 -24.69 10.44 1.58
C GLY A 532 -23.28 10.95 1.78
N SER A 533 -22.75 11.62 0.77
CA SER A 533 -21.38 12.16 0.76
C SER A 533 -21.36 13.67 1.01
N PHE A 534 -22.13 14.14 1.99
CA PHE A 534 -22.29 15.57 2.29
C PHE A 534 -21.04 16.21 2.93
N LEU A 535 -20.16 15.40 3.53
CA LEU A 535 -18.84 15.83 3.99
C LEU A 535 -17.84 15.66 2.84
N SER A 536 -17.78 16.65 1.95
CA SER A 536 -17.07 16.57 0.68
C SER A 536 -15.58 17.00 0.76
N LEU A 537 -15.18 17.65 1.86
CA LEU A 537 -13.82 18.17 2.08
C LEU A 537 -13.27 17.75 3.45
N PRO A 538 -11.95 17.53 3.56
CA PRO A 538 -11.32 17.43 4.86
C PRO A 538 -11.26 18.79 5.55
N GLY A 539 -11.28 18.80 6.87
CA GLY A 539 -11.21 20.03 7.67
C GLY A 539 -12.43 20.26 8.54
N ASN A 540 -12.63 21.50 8.99
CA ASN A 540 -13.66 21.82 9.96
C ASN A 540 -15.01 22.05 9.27
N TRP A 541 -16.04 21.39 9.79
CA TRP A 541 -17.42 21.48 9.36
C TRP A 541 -18.32 21.87 10.52
N GLN A 542 -19.28 22.73 10.27
CA GLN A 542 -20.43 22.93 11.14
C GLN A 542 -21.61 22.14 10.57
N VAL A 543 -22.12 21.18 11.34
CA VAL A 543 -23.32 20.43 10.99
C VAL A 543 -24.47 20.94 11.87
N GLN A 544 -25.48 21.54 11.26
CA GLN A 544 -26.66 22.05 11.95
C GLN A 544 -27.80 21.04 11.80
N ALA A 545 -28.25 20.47 12.90
CA ALA A 545 -29.48 19.69 12.92
C ALA A 545 -30.67 20.65 13.11
N VAL A 546 -31.65 20.58 12.22
CA VAL A 546 -32.89 21.31 12.28
C VAL A 546 -34.04 20.32 12.48
N VAL A 547 -34.73 20.45 13.61
CA VAL A 547 -35.83 19.57 13.99
C VAL A 547 -37.11 20.36 14.05
N ARG A 548 -38.01 20.16 13.09
CA ARG A 548 -39.34 20.78 13.03
C ARG A 548 -40.35 19.91 13.79
N ARG A 549 -40.92 20.45 14.82
CA ARG A 549 -41.86 19.73 15.69
C ARG A 549 -43.30 20.19 15.46
N VAL A 550 -44.25 19.33 15.79
CA VAL A 550 -45.68 19.70 15.81
C VAL A 550 -45.91 20.50 17.08
N ASP A 551 -46.59 21.65 16.98
CA ASP A 551 -47.01 22.54 18.08
C ASP A 551 -45.85 23.06 18.99
N LYS A 552 -44.63 23.05 18.52
CA LYS A 552 -43.44 23.61 19.18
C LYS A 552 -42.57 24.37 18.18
N PHE A 553 -41.71 25.25 18.71
CA PHE A 553 -40.71 25.92 17.88
C PHE A 553 -39.69 24.95 17.32
N ASP A 554 -39.13 25.27 16.15
CA ASP A 554 -38.05 24.53 15.53
C ASP A 554 -36.82 24.54 16.45
N ALA A 555 -36.18 23.37 16.62
CA ALA A 555 -34.97 23.25 17.40
C ALA A 555 -33.73 23.20 16.46
N PHE A 556 -32.72 24.03 16.77
CA PHE A 556 -31.47 24.13 16.00
C PHE A 556 -30.30 23.71 16.86
N ALA A 557 -29.64 22.60 16.51
CA ALA A 557 -28.45 22.14 17.20
C ALA A 557 -27.25 22.24 16.25
N ASN A 558 -26.25 23.05 16.59
CA ASN A 558 -25.01 23.20 15.82
C ASN A 558 -23.91 22.33 16.43
N PHE A 559 -23.28 21.50 15.61
CA PHE A 559 -22.17 20.65 15.96
C PHE A 559 -20.95 21.04 15.10
N ASN A 560 -19.75 21.04 15.69
CA ASN A 560 -18.51 21.28 14.97
C ASN A 560 -17.71 19.99 14.92
N PHE A 561 -17.33 19.56 13.72
CA PHE A 561 -16.55 18.36 13.47
C PHE A 561 -15.31 18.68 12.67
N SER A 562 -14.22 17.99 12.96
CA SER A 562 -13.06 17.94 12.09
C SER A 562 -13.13 16.65 11.28
N VAL A 563 -13.38 16.79 9.97
CA VAL A 563 -13.55 15.68 9.04
C VAL A 563 -12.20 15.34 8.44
N SER A 564 -11.86 14.10 8.51
CA SER A 564 -10.59 13.57 7.98
C SER A 564 -10.70 13.22 6.50
N PRO A 565 -9.57 13.22 5.73
CA PRO A 565 -9.56 12.71 4.36
C PRO A 565 -10.13 11.27 4.30
N PRO A 566 -10.60 10.81 3.13
CA PRO A 566 -11.14 9.46 3.00
C PRO A 566 -10.09 8.45 3.42
N GLY A 567 -10.41 7.62 4.39
CA GLY A 567 -9.59 6.49 4.79
C GLY A 567 -9.68 5.37 3.74
N ALA A 568 -8.61 4.62 3.49
CA ALA A 568 -8.74 3.38 2.74
C ALA A 568 -9.66 2.45 3.55
N SER A 569 -10.82 2.15 2.98
CA SER A 569 -11.74 1.20 3.59
C SER A 569 -11.01 -0.13 3.83
N ARG A 570 -11.20 -0.73 5.00
CA ARG A 570 -10.60 -2.02 5.41
C ARG A 570 -11.16 -3.22 4.60
N GLU A 571 -11.86 -2.97 3.51
CA GLU A 571 -12.60 -3.93 2.70
C GLU A 571 -11.72 -4.70 1.70
N ASN A 572 -10.50 -5.10 2.03
CA ASN A 572 -9.80 -5.98 1.12
C ASN A 572 -9.56 -7.36 1.74
N THR A 573 -10.64 -8.15 1.83
CA THR A 573 -10.61 -9.57 2.22
C THR A 573 -9.57 -10.34 1.41
N ALA A 574 -9.39 -9.99 0.13
CA ALA A 574 -8.39 -10.61 -0.74
C ALA A 574 -6.96 -10.32 -0.26
N THR A 575 -6.64 -9.09 0.12
CA THR A 575 -5.31 -8.72 0.64
C THR A 575 -5.04 -9.36 2.00
N GLN A 576 -6.06 -9.43 2.86
CA GLN A 576 -5.97 -10.09 4.16
C GLN A 576 -5.74 -11.59 3.99
N ASN A 577 -6.51 -12.26 3.12
CA ASN A 577 -6.35 -13.67 2.80
C ASN A 577 -4.99 -13.97 2.15
N LEU A 578 -4.53 -13.10 1.26
CA LEU A 578 -3.21 -13.21 0.64
C LEU A 578 -2.10 -13.08 1.69
N ALA A 579 -2.15 -12.08 2.57
CA ALA A 579 -1.16 -11.87 3.62
C ALA A 579 -1.15 -13.05 4.62
N GLY A 580 -2.32 -13.46 5.11
CA GLY A 580 -2.45 -14.62 5.99
C GLY A 580 -1.98 -15.91 5.32
N GLY A 581 -2.34 -16.14 4.06
CA GLY A 581 -1.91 -17.28 3.25
C GLY A 581 -0.39 -17.31 3.02
N ILE A 582 0.23 -16.17 2.73
CA ILE A 582 1.69 -16.05 2.60
C ILE A 582 2.38 -16.41 3.92
N ILE A 583 1.89 -15.92 5.07
CA ILE A 583 2.48 -16.21 6.38
C ILE A 583 2.37 -17.72 6.69
N LEU A 584 1.21 -18.34 6.43
CA LEU A 584 1.00 -19.78 6.63
C LEU A 584 1.90 -20.63 5.73
N LEU A 585 1.93 -20.33 4.42
CA LEU A 585 2.79 -21.01 3.46
C LEU A 585 4.26 -20.88 3.84
N THR A 586 4.65 -19.69 4.28
CA THR A 586 6.00 -19.38 4.76
C THR A 586 6.35 -20.24 5.99
N GLY A 587 5.46 -20.33 6.98
CA GLY A 587 5.65 -21.19 8.16
C GLY A 587 5.83 -22.65 7.77
N LEU A 588 5.03 -23.14 6.82
CA LEU A 588 5.12 -24.51 6.31
C LEU A 588 6.43 -24.76 5.56
N LEU A 589 6.81 -23.87 4.65
CA LEU A 589 8.06 -23.98 3.88
C LEU A 589 9.30 -23.86 4.79
N PHE A 590 9.24 -23.01 5.81
CA PHE A 590 10.27 -22.90 6.82
C PHE A 590 10.39 -24.21 7.62
N ALA A 591 9.27 -24.79 8.07
CA ALA A 591 9.27 -26.10 8.74
C ALA A 591 9.90 -27.19 7.85
N LEU A 592 9.45 -27.32 6.59
CA LEU A 592 9.96 -28.32 5.65
C LEU A 592 11.47 -28.15 5.41
N ALA A 593 11.93 -26.92 5.20
CA ALA A 593 13.35 -26.61 5.00
C ALA A 593 14.19 -27.00 6.24
N MET A 594 13.73 -26.61 7.43
CA MET A 594 14.44 -26.89 8.67
C MET A 594 14.41 -28.37 9.08
N PHE A 595 13.31 -29.09 8.82
CA PHE A 595 13.23 -30.54 9.06
C PHE A 595 14.11 -31.35 8.08
N SER A 596 14.36 -30.85 6.88
CA SER A 596 15.25 -31.48 5.89
C SER A 596 16.73 -31.37 6.27
N LEU A 597 17.12 -30.41 7.13
CA LEU A 597 18.48 -30.21 7.57
C LEU A 597 18.88 -31.23 8.65
N LYS A 598 20.10 -31.74 8.58
CA LYS A 598 20.69 -32.60 9.62
C LYS A 598 21.08 -31.75 10.83
N SER A 599 20.16 -31.51 11.75
CA SER A 599 20.35 -30.70 12.96
C SER A 599 20.01 -31.50 14.24
N SER A 600 20.44 -30.98 15.40
CA SER A 600 20.11 -31.59 16.68
C SER A 600 18.60 -31.58 16.95
N PRO A 601 18.09 -32.53 17.78
CA PRO A 601 16.68 -32.54 18.17
C PRO A 601 16.19 -31.21 18.76
N ILE A 602 17.02 -30.54 19.56
CA ILE A 602 16.67 -29.26 20.18
C ILE A 602 16.42 -28.19 19.12
N VAL A 603 17.27 -28.09 18.08
CA VAL A 603 17.07 -27.13 16.99
C VAL A 603 15.89 -27.54 16.12
N ARG A 604 15.78 -28.83 15.78
CA ARG A 604 14.74 -29.34 14.88
C ARG A 604 13.33 -29.29 15.50
N PHE A 605 13.16 -29.72 16.74
CA PHE A 605 11.85 -29.81 17.38
C PHE A 605 11.57 -28.64 18.34
N GLY A 606 12.60 -28.09 19.00
CA GLY A 606 12.45 -26.95 19.90
C GLY A 606 12.31 -25.64 19.14
N ILE A 607 13.41 -25.11 18.63
CA ILE A 607 13.42 -23.76 18.01
C ILE A 607 12.55 -23.72 16.75
N THR A 608 12.74 -24.69 15.83
CA THR A 608 11.94 -24.75 14.59
C THR A 608 10.45 -24.93 14.88
N GLY A 609 10.11 -25.80 15.83
CA GLY A 609 8.72 -26.04 16.21
C GLY A 609 8.06 -24.77 16.78
N ILE A 610 8.73 -24.07 17.68
CA ILE A 610 8.23 -22.80 18.24
C ILE A 610 8.06 -21.75 17.14
N LEU A 611 9.08 -21.53 16.31
CA LEU A 611 9.03 -20.53 15.23
C LEU A 611 7.91 -20.84 14.22
N THR A 612 7.79 -22.11 13.81
CA THR A 612 6.70 -22.55 12.93
C THR A 612 5.34 -22.33 13.58
N LEU A 613 5.17 -22.67 14.86
CA LEU A 613 3.92 -22.49 15.60
C LEU A 613 3.53 -21.01 15.66
N VAL A 614 4.49 -20.11 15.93
CA VAL A 614 4.24 -18.66 15.97
C VAL A 614 3.81 -18.17 14.59
N MET A 615 4.45 -18.62 13.51
CA MET A 615 4.07 -18.23 12.14
C MET A 615 2.69 -18.76 11.75
N LEU A 616 2.37 -20.03 12.11
CA LEU A 616 1.04 -20.59 11.87
C LEU A 616 -0.03 -19.85 12.67
N ALA A 617 0.25 -19.54 13.95
CA ALA A 617 -0.66 -18.77 14.79
C ALA A 617 -0.88 -17.34 14.24
N ALA A 618 0.18 -16.67 13.81
CA ALA A 618 0.09 -15.34 13.20
C ALA A 618 -0.69 -15.37 11.88
N GLY A 619 -0.44 -16.33 11.00
CA GLY A 619 -1.17 -16.51 9.75
C GLY A 619 -2.65 -16.81 9.97
N LEU A 620 -2.97 -17.72 10.93
CA LEU A 620 -4.34 -18.05 11.30
C LEU A 620 -5.06 -16.84 11.92
N PHE A 621 -4.39 -16.10 12.82
CA PHE A 621 -4.94 -14.87 13.38
C PHE A 621 -5.28 -13.86 12.26
N TYR A 622 -4.41 -13.72 11.26
CA TYR A 622 -4.65 -12.83 10.12
C TYR A 622 -5.86 -13.27 9.28
N LEU A 623 -6.00 -14.57 9.02
CA LEU A 623 -7.13 -15.14 8.26
C LEU A 623 -8.46 -15.10 9.03
N THR A 624 -8.42 -15.29 10.37
CA THR A 624 -9.63 -15.39 11.20
C THR A 624 -10.04 -14.05 11.81
N ARG A 625 -9.23 -13.01 11.67
CA ARG A 625 -9.56 -11.69 12.18
C ARG A 625 -10.83 -11.18 11.49
N PRO A 626 -11.90 -10.82 12.23
CA PRO A 626 -13.12 -10.35 11.61
C PRO A 626 -12.82 -9.11 10.79
N VAL A 627 -13.09 -9.20 9.49
CA VAL A 627 -13.24 -8.01 8.64
C VAL A 627 -14.47 -7.33 9.21
N VAL A 628 -14.33 -6.10 9.71
CA VAL A 628 -15.50 -5.28 10.01
C VAL A 628 -16.07 -4.88 8.66
N SER A 629 -16.84 -5.79 8.05
CA SER A 629 -17.69 -5.45 6.93
C SER A 629 -18.80 -4.57 7.49
N ALA A 630 -18.94 -3.38 6.96
CA ALA A 630 -20.19 -2.66 7.09
C ALA A 630 -21.27 -3.56 6.47
N ASN A 631 -22.09 -4.17 7.31
CA ASN A 631 -23.30 -4.95 7.01
C ASN A 631 -23.26 -5.75 5.69
N SER A 632 -22.96 -7.05 5.76
CA SER A 632 -23.29 -7.97 4.67
C SER A 632 -24.81 -8.14 4.61
N GLN A 633 -25.46 -7.45 3.72
CA GLN A 633 -26.91 -7.60 3.50
C GLN A 633 -27.10 -8.73 2.49
N ALA A 634 -27.55 -9.90 2.95
CA ALA A 634 -27.95 -10.97 2.03
C ALA A 634 -29.08 -10.47 1.12
N ASN A 635 -29.11 -10.91 -0.15
CA ASN A 635 -30.18 -10.53 -1.07
C ASN A 635 -31.55 -10.87 -0.45
N PRO A 636 -32.37 -9.86 -0.13
CA PRO A 636 -33.68 -10.08 0.51
C PRO A 636 -34.72 -10.71 -0.44
N ILE A 637 -34.43 -10.77 -1.76
CA ILE A 637 -35.33 -11.27 -2.77
C ILE A 637 -34.86 -12.64 -3.25
N ALA A 638 -35.71 -13.64 -3.07
CA ALA A 638 -35.41 -14.99 -3.56
C ALA A 638 -35.21 -14.99 -5.09
N PRO A 639 -34.21 -15.75 -5.62
CA PRO A 639 -33.96 -15.85 -7.06
C PRO A 639 -34.99 -16.75 -7.76
N ASP A 640 -36.28 -16.38 -7.62
CA ASP A 640 -37.39 -17.06 -8.29
C ASP A 640 -37.57 -16.59 -9.76
N GLN A 641 -38.39 -17.31 -10.51
CA GLN A 641 -38.63 -17.02 -11.91
C GLN A 641 -39.19 -15.60 -12.15
N LYS A 642 -39.97 -15.05 -11.19
CA LYS A 642 -40.55 -13.71 -11.26
C LYS A 642 -39.46 -12.66 -11.08
N SER A 643 -38.60 -12.80 -10.09
CA SER A 643 -37.50 -11.91 -9.82
C SER A 643 -36.49 -11.90 -10.98
N ILE A 644 -36.13 -13.08 -11.49
CA ILE A 644 -35.21 -13.23 -12.63
C ILE A 644 -35.79 -12.57 -13.89
N ALA A 645 -37.10 -12.77 -14.17
CA ALA A 645 -37.76 -12.15 -15.31
C ALA A 645 -37.82 -10.61 -15.19
N ALA A 646 -38.10 -10.08 -14.00
CA ALA A 646 -38.08 -8.65 -13.72
C ALA A 646 -36.65 -8.07 -13.91
N GLY A 647 -35.63 -8.76 -13.35
CA GLY A 647 -34.24 -8.37 -13.53
C GLY A 647 -33.80 -8.40 -14.99
N LYS A 648 -34.23 -9.41 -15.76
CA LYS A 648 -33.96 -9.48 -17.20
C LYS A 648 -34.55 -8.30 -17.97
N ALA A 649 -35.77 -7.90 -17.67
CA ALA A 649 -36.42 -6.76 -18.31
C ALA A 649 -35.64 -5.46 -18.04
N LEU A 650 -35.21 -5.24 -16.79
CA LEU A 650 -34.40 -4.09 -16.38
C LEU A 650 -33.02 -4.12 -17.03
N TYR A 651 -32.40 -5.30 -17.10
CA TYR A 651 -31.10 -5.48 -17.73
C TYR A 651 -31.16 -5.13 -19.23
N THR A 652 -32.21 -5.60 -19.91
CA THR A 652 -32.42 -5.30 -21.33
C THR A 652 -32.62 -3.81 -21.57
N ALA A 653 -33.34 -3.13 -20.69
CA ALA A 653 -33.65 -1.71 -20.82
C ALA A 653 -32.42 -0.80 -20.55
N HIS A 654 -31.54 -1.18 -19.61
CA HIS A 654 -30.56 -0.27 -19.06
C HIS A 654 -29.10 -0.74 -19.18
N CYS A 655 -28.85 -2.05 -19.28
CA CYS A 655 -27.49 -2.61 -19.15
C CYS A 655 -26.92 -3.18 -20.45
N VAL A 656 -27.78 -3.71 -21.34
CA VAL A 656 -27.37 -4.38 -22.60
C VAL A 656 -26.55 -3.47 -23.50
N VAL A 657 -26.83 -2.19 -23.55
CA VAL A 657 -26.12 -1.24 -24.43
C VAL A 657 -24.60 -1.22 -24.15
N CYS A 658 -24.21 -1.44 -22.91
CA CYS A 658 -22.80 -1.50 -22.50
C CYS A 658 -22.32 -2.94 -22.32
N HIS A 659 -23.09 -3.78 -21.59
CA HIS A 659 -22.64 -5.12 -21.18
C HIS A 659 -22.94 -6.22 -22.21
N GLY A 660 -23.76 -5.95 -23.23
CA GLY A 660 -24.20 -6.96 -24.21
C GLY A 660 -25.27 -7.90 -23.64
N GLU A 661 -25.94 -8.68 -24.52
CA GLU A 661 -27.03 -9.58 -24.12
C GLU A 661 -26.59 -10.70 -23.17
N LEU A 662 -25.35 -11.17 -23.32
CA LEU A 662 -24.74 -12.23 -22.51
C LEU A 662 -23.84 -11.69 -21.38
N GLY A 663 -23.82 -10.37 -21.17
CA GLY A 663 -23.03 -9.75 -20.11
C GLY A 663 -21.52 -9.71 -20.34
N LYS A 664 -21.03 -9.93 -21.56
CA LYS A 664 -19.59 -10.03 -21.90
C LYS A 664 -18.87 -8.70 -22.07
N GLY A 665 -19.53 -7.57 -21.80
CA GLY A 665 -18.96 -6.24 -22.04
C GLY A 665 -18.84 -5.86 -23.51
N ASP A 666 -19.53 -6.60 -24.40
CA ASP A 666 -19.49 -6.50 -25.85
C ASP A 666 -20.67 -5.72 -26.45
N GLY A 667 -21.43 -5.02 -25.63
CA GLY A 667 -22.51 -4.16 -26.07
C GLY A 667 -22.03 -3.05 -27.02
N PRO A 668 -22.92 -2.51 -27.88
CA PRO A 668 -22.55 -1.51 -28.91
C PRO A 668 -21.77 -0.31 -28.32
N LEU A 669 -22.17 0.19 -27.17
CA LEU A 669 -21.48 1.27 -26.47
C LEU A 669 -20.25 0.73 -25.72
N GLY A 670 -20.32 -0.49 -25.16
CA GLY A 670 -19.26 -1.11 -24.38
C GLY A 670 -17.95 -1.26 -25.15
N GLN A 671 -18.01 -1.49 -26.45
CA GLN A 671 -16.83 -1.62 -27.31
C GLN A 671 -16.05 -0.31 -27.47
N THR A 672 -16.69 0.83 -27.25
CA THR A 672 -16.08 2.17 -27.39
C THR A 672 -15.60 2.73 -26.05
N LEU A 673 -15.95 2.09 -24.92
CA LEU A 673 -15.58 2.54 -23.57
C LEU A 673 -14.18 2.08 -23.16
N ILE A 674 -13.49 2.93 -22.40
CA ILE A 674 -12.19 2.64 -21.78
C ILE A 674 -12.25 3.05 -20.30
N PRO A 675 -12.17 2.08 -19.36
CA PRO A 675 -12.10 0.64 -19.58
C PRO A 675 -13.41 0.08 -20.17
N ARG A 676 -13.30 -1.05 -20.88
CA ARG A 676 -14.49 -1.79 -21.33
C ARG A 676 -15.31 -2.26 -20.12
N PRO A 677 -16.64 -2.42 -20.27
CA PRO A 677 -17.46 -3.03 -19.25
C PRO A 677 -16.95 -4.42 -18.85
N ALA A 678 -17.06 -4.76 -17.60
CA ALA A 678 -16.68 -6.07 -17.09
C ALA A 678 -17.50 -7.18 -17.74
N ASP A 679 -16.87 -8.34 -17.96
CA ASP A 679 -17.56 -9.57 -18.34
C ASP A 679 -18.35 -10.08 -17.11
N LEU A 680 -19.65 -9.79 -17.07
CA LEU A 680 -20.53 -10.18 -15.99
C LEU A 680 -20.66 -11.70 -15.85
N SER A 681 -20.42 -12.48 -16.89
CA SER A 681 -20.48 -13.94 -16.81
C SER A 681 -19.43 -14.51 -15.85
N VAL A 682 -18.26 -13.87 -15.77
CA VAL A 682 -17.20 -14.22 -14.81
C VAL A 682 -17.53 -13.72 -13.41
N HIS A 683 -18.05 -12.50 -13.30
CA HIS A 683 -18.37 -11.88 -12.01
C HIS A 683 -19.65 -12.45 -11.38
N ALA A 684 -20.52 -13.06 -12.18
CA ALA A 684 -21.75 -13.72 -11.73
C ALA A 684 -21.51 -15.07 -11.04
N VAL A 685 -20.33 -15.67 -11.17
CA VAL A 685 -20.02 -16.98 -10.55
C VAL A 685 -20.11 -16.87 -9.03
N PRO A 686 -20.90 -17.77 -8.35
CA PRO A 686 -20.98 -17.79 -6.91
C PRO A 686 -19.58 -17.94 -6.25
N GLY A 687 -19.30 -17.11 -5.24
CA GLY A 687 -18.01 -17.11 -4.55
C GLY A 687 -16.96 -16.17 -5.15
N VAL A 688 -17.13 -15.66 -6.37
CA VAL A 688 -16.28 -14.61 -6.92
C VAL A 688 -16.65 -13.26 -6.30
N HIS A 689 -17.95 -12.93 -6.25
CA HIS A 689 -18.50 -11.75 -5.60
C HIS A 689 -19.76 -12.09 -4.82
N THR A 690 -20.03 -11.33 -3.74
CA THR A 690 -21.29 -11.46 -2.99
C THR A 690 -22.43 -10.78 -3.74
N ASP A 691 -23.68 -11.15 -3.43
CA ASP A 691 -24.87 -10.48 -4.00
C ASP A 691 -24.91 -9.00 -3.61
N GLU A 692 -24.46 -8.68 -2.41
CA GLU A 692 -24.33 -7.33 -1.91
C GLU A 692 -23.32 -6.51 -2.73
N GLN A 693 -22.15 -7.08 -3.07
CA GLN A 693 -21.17 -6.41 -3.92
C GLN A 693 -21.75 -6.09 -5.31
N LEU A 694 -22.49 -7.04 -5.90
CA LEU A 694 -23.16 -6.82 -7.18
C LEU A 694 -24.25 -5.73 -7.04
N PHE A 695 -25.03 -5.78 -5.94
CA PHE A 695 -26.03 -4.79 -5.63
C PHE A 695 -25.42 -3.38 -5.43
N GLU A 696 -24.30 -3.29 -4.72
CA GLU A 696 -23.58 -2.04 -4.53
C GLU A 696 -23.07 -1.47 -5.85
N TRP A 697 -22.46 -2.29 -6.71
CA TRP A 697 -21.97 -1.84 -8.01
C TRP A 697 -23.10 -1.37 -8.92
N ILE A 698 -24.24 -2.01 -8.88
CA ILE A 698 -25.45 -1.53 -9.59
C ILE A 698 -25.92 -0.24 -8.94
N SER A 699 -25.95 -0.19 -7.62
CA SER A 699 -26.45 0.98 -6.88
C SER A 699 -25.58 2.21 -7.10
N ASP A 700 -24.26 2.06 -6.93
CA ASP A 700 -23.30 3.15 -6.84
C ASP A 700 -22.53 3.39 -8.15
N GLY A 701 -22.73 2.54 -9.16
CA GLY A 701 -21.89 2.49 -10.34
C GLY A 701 -20.51 1.86 -10.05
N PHE A 702 -19.70 1.71 -11.08
CA PHE A 702 -18.36 1.16 -10.91
C PHE A 702 -17.30 2.27 -11.05
N PRO A 703 -16.53 2.56 -9.98
CA PRO A 703 -15.56 3.66 -9.97
C PRO A 703 -14.50 3.52 -11.09
N GLY A 704 -14.23 4.62 -11.77
CA GLY A 704 -13.26 4.64 -12.88
C GLY A 704 -13.77 4.01 -14.18
N SER A 705 -15.06 3.70 -14.28
CA SER A 705 -15.72 3.23 -15.48
C SER A 705 -16.89 4.16 -15.86
N ALA A 706 -17.44 3.98 -17.06
CA ALA A 706 -18.63 4.68 -17.51
C ALA A 706 -19.95 4.08 -16.96
N MET A 707 -19.90 3.13 -16.02
CA MET A 707 -21.09 2.54 -15.41
C MET A 707 -21.73 3.53 -14.42
N PRO A 708 -22.94 4.04 -14.71
CA PRO A 708 -23.61 5.01 -13.84
C PRO A 708 -24.17 4.34 -12.57
N ALA A 709 -24.44 5.15 -11.55
CA ALA A 709 -25.18 4.74 -10.37
C ALA A 709 -26.68 4.59 -10.69
N TRP A 710 -27.27 3.45 -10.34
CA TRP A 710 -28.67 3.17 -10.65
C TRP A 710 -29.62 3.33 -9.46
N GLN A 711 -29.11 3.59 -8.26
CA GLN A 711 -29.96 3.71 -7.06
C GLN A 711 -30.97 4.85 -7.13
N SER A 712 -30.73 5.88 -7.93
CA SER A 712 -31.64 7.00 -8.11
C SER A 712 -32.80 6.70 -9.08
N SER A 713 -32.58 5.78 -10.04
CA SER A 713 -33.53 5.44 -11.11
C SER A 713 -34.18 4.07 -10.93
N LEU A 714 -33.60 3.20 -10.10
CA LEU A 714 -34.10 1.87 -9.81
C LEU A 714 -34.30 1.69 -8.30
N SER A 715 -35.46 1.15 -7.91
CA SER A 715 -35.72 0.84 -6.51
C SER A 715 -34.77 -0.26 -6.00
N ASP A 716 -34.64 -0.42 -4.67
CA ASP A 716 -33.87 -1.52 -4.08
C ASP A 716 -34.33 -2.89 -4.59
N THR A 717 -35.66 -3.05 -4.73
CA THR A 717 -36.27 -4.27 -5.30
C THR A 717 -35.80 -4.51 -6.73
N ASP A 718 -35.77 -3.47 -7.57
CA ASP A 718 -35.34 -3.59 -8.96
C ASP A 718 -33.86 -3.97 -9.07
N ARG A 719 -33.02 -3.37 -8.23
CA ARG A 719 -31.59 -3.66 -8.18
C ARG A 719 -31.30 -5.07 -7.69
N TRP A 720 -32.03 -5.55 -6.68
CA TRP A 720 -31.94 -6.94 -6.22
C TRP A 720 -32.45 -7.94 -7.27
N ASN A 721 -33.47 -7.60 -8.03
CA ASN A 721 -33.93 -8.39 -9.18
C ASN A 721 -32.85 -8.44 -10.27
N LEU A 722 -32.15 -7.34 -10.52
CA LEU A 722 -31.01 -7.31 -11.44
C LEU A 722 -29.87 -8.22 -10.96
N VAL A 723 -29.54 -8.24 -9.66
CA VAL A 723 -28.56 -9.17 -9.09
C VAL A 723 -28.97 -10.62 -9.37
N ASN A 724 -30.24 -10.97 -9.12
CA ASN A 724 -30.75 -12.32 -9.38
C ASN A 724 -30.65 -12.70 -10.87
N PHE A 725 -30.94 -11.76 -11.78
CA PHE A 725 -30.77 -12.02 -13.20
C PHE A 725 -29.28 -12.14 -13.61
N ILE A 726 -28.39 -11.26 -13.12
CA ILE A 726 -26.95 -11.30 -13.41
C ILE A 726 -26.36 -12.64 -13.00
N ARG A 727 -26.80 -13.22 -11.86
CA ARG A 727 -26.39 -14.57 -11.44
C ARG A 727 -26.70 -15.67 -12.46
N THR A 728 -27.71 -15.47 -13.30
CA THR A 728 -28.05 -16.44 -14.37
C THR A 728 -27.10 -16.34 -15.57
N LEU A 729 -26.28 -15.30 -15.67
CA LEU A 729 -25.27 -15.14 -16.73
C LEU A 729 -24.01 -15.97 -16.47
N ALA A 730 -23.83 -16.52 -15.25
CA ALA A 730 -22.72 -17.42 -14.95
C ALA A 730 -22.76 -18.64 -15.87
N PRO A 731 -21.59 -19.12 -16.37
CA PRO A 731 -21.54 -20.37 -17.13
C PRO A 731 -22.10 -21.52 -16.25
N ASN A 732 -22.97 -22.35 -16.81
CA ASN A 732 -23.46 -23.53 -16.14
C ASN A 732 -22.28 -24.46 -15.80
N THR A 733 -21.72 -24.35 -14.62
CA THR A 733 -20.86 -25.36 -14.02
C THR A 733 -21.77 -26.40 -13.35
N ASN A 734 -22.42 -27.25 -14.15
CA ASN A 734 -22.88 -28.51 -13.60
C ASN A 734 -21.66 -29.39 -13.36
N PRO A 735 -21.48 -30.00 -12.16
CA PRO A 735 -20.38 -30.87 -11.82
C PRO A 735 -20.38 -32.17 -12.64
#